data_6109dd2d97688104d9bc34d92aa138c7
#
_entry.id   6109dd2d97688104d9bc34d92aa138c7
#
_cell.length_a   1.000
_cell.length_b   1.000
_cell.length_c   1.000
_cell.angle_alpha   90.00
_cell.angle_beta   90.00
_cell.angle_gamma   90.00
#
_symmetry.space_group_name_H-M   'P 1'
#
loop_
_entity.id
_entity.type
_entity.pdbx_description
1 polymer ?
#
loop_
_entity_poly.entity_id
_entity_poly.type
_entity_poly.pdbx_seq_one_letter_code
_entity_poly.pdbx_strand_id
1 'polypeptide(L)'
;MGVNATRRRVTGAFCLFLLATCSCSLLLFGQKVPACKGPAELERAIASHPSAGAYNALGAYFGQQRQVSCAVSAFESALRLEPKSWEAHYNLALTYLEKGSAEKAVRELRIALPLRSDTPLTNVALGTALRQLNQLDEAVAQFKTALTKEPQSVPALDGLTKTLIDQKRYAAAITYLQNAPSNEALQLNLAIAHSKSGNTAEALQILSRMVKEQPSSAQAHSNLGIVYTQQGRYREATDEFREALQLDPSDDVVRLSYVKALGVLAEFQLALPIIREYTARKPKEFEGLYLMGVIDRGAGNYAHAETVLRRAIALNPNHYDVRYNLGFVLARLGRPAEARRQLERALQLNPNSSEAQFQMAGVLRTLGEREKAQEELKVFEQRKQESVKQNVAATRANQANDALRAGDVEHAVELYREAIAQDPKNGRTYYDLALALDRLGDRNSERDALEKAVALDSTFAPPHNQLGFLSLEAGQAADAEQQFKAAIALDPQYAEAQNNLGVLYGQQGKNKAAEGLFRQATENNPQYAQAFVNLGLTLAGQSRFADADGVLQSALKIEPKNTKALTARAMVLTRLSRPSEAIENFREVVELDPTSAGAHLNLGIAMADQFNLEGALAQFSEAVRLDPNSSAPHYNKGRVLLDLQRNQEATPELEAAVRIDPNAADSLYLLGLIEKQSGNNDESIRLLERVVQLEPNNCDALYKLGQSLSRRGDNAGAIVRWRRVIEINPEYGEALYNLARLLAASEPDEANRLQARFVSLQEKQHAMDRAQTLGNFALASAAAHDFPQAISQLKEGLQICGECTAGPLLHKNLGLIYCRSGDLKNGRAQLLEARKLAPDDPDIEQALRILEVAKP
;
A
#
# COMPACT_ATOMS: atom_id res chain seq x y z
N MET A 1 -13.95 -46.59 -7.62
CA MET A 1 -14.05 -47.86 -6.87
C MET A 1 -13.78 -47.47 -5.43
N GLY A 2 -14.70 -47.23 -4.57
CA GLY A 2 -15.69 -48.15 -3.96
C GLY A 2 -15.00 -48.73 -2.73
N VAL A 3 -15.43 -48.73 -1.50
CA VAL A 3 -16.77 -48.75 -0.88
C VAL A 3 -16.61 -48.55 0.64
N ASN A 4 -17.55 -47.79 1.27
CA ASN A 4 -18.28 -48.01 2.57
C ASN A 4 -17.51 -48.20 3.89
N ALA A 5 -17.68 -47.37 4.86
CA ALA A 5 -18.82 -47.23 5.83
C ALA A 5 -19.05 -48.44 6.74
N THR A 6 -18.90 -48.22 8.03
CA THR A 6 -19.93 -48.68 9.00
C THR A 6 -19.82 -47.96 10.35
N ARG A 7 -20.94 -47.34 10.74
CA ARG A 7 -21.32 -46.93 12.11
C ARG A 7 -21.50 -48.14 13.01
N ARG A 8 -21.16 -48.05 14.29
CA ARG A 8 -21.97 -48.65 15.37
C ARG A 8 -21.90 -47.79 16.64
N ARG A 9 -23.10 -47.34 17.03
CA ARG A 9 -23.46 -46.92 18.38
C ARG A 9 -23.61 -48.16 19.25
N VAL A 10 -23.23 -48.09 20.55
CA VAL A 10 -23.89 -48.79 21.61
C VAL A 10 -23.97 -47.91 22.86
N THR A 11 -25.12 -47.87 23.39
CA THR A 11 -25.70 -47.21 24.54
C THR A 11 -25.32 -47.84 25.88
N GLY A 12 -25.12 -47.04 26.91
CA GLY A 12 -25.71 -47.06 28.22
C GLY A 12 -25.43 -48.22 29.21
N ALA A 13 -25.05 -47.84 30.42
CA ALA A 13 -25.74 -48.17 31.59
C ALA A 13 -25.06 -47.60 32.87
N PHE A 14 -25.90 -47.09 33.72
CA PHE A 14 -25.67 -46.71 35.12
C PHE A 14 -25.12 -47.86 35.98
N CYS A 15 -24.22 -47.53 36.94
CA CYS A 15 -24.31 -48.09 38.28
C CYS A 15 -23.49 -47.26 39.31
N LEU A 16 -24.20 -46.78 40.32
CA LEU A 16 -23.66 -46.33 41.61
C LEU A 16 -23.01 -47.53 42.34
N PHE A 17 -21.88 -47.30 43.07
CA PHE A 17 -21.80 -47.76 44.46
C PHE A 17 -20.46 -47.31 45.16
N LEU A 18 -20.65 -46.62 46.30
CA LEU A 18 -19.94 -46.68 47.60
C LEU A 18 -18.45 -46.28 47.79
N LEU A 19 -18.37 -45.29 48.64
CA LEU A 19 -17.35 -44.94 49.63
C LEU A 19 -16.40 -46.07 50.07
N ALA A 20 -15.08 -45.81 49.90
CA ALA A 20 -14.11 -46.35 50.85
C ALA A 20 -12.97 -45.33 51.00
N THR A 21 -12.80 -44.86 52.19
CA THR A 21 -11.73 -44.01 52.74
C THR A 21 -10.36 -44.64 52.55
N CYS A 22 -9.47 -43.92 51.86
CA CYS A 22 -8.06 -44.16 52.03
C CYS A 22 -7.32 -42.80 52.11
N SER A 23 -6.92 -42.49 53.31
CA SER A 23 -6.06 -41.34 53.62
C SER A 23 -4.68 -41.51 52.99
N CYS A 24 -4.44 -40.82 51.92
CA CYS A 24 -3.11 -40.66 51.36
C CYS A 24 -2.79 -39.20 51.40
N SER A 25 -1.96 -38.80 52.32
CA SER A 25 -1.41 -37.44 52.50
C SER A 25 -0.56 -37.06 51.31
N LEU A 26 -1.13 -36.42 50.31
CA LEU A 26 -0.40 -35.66 49.27
C LEU A 26 -0.06 -34.31 49.86
N LEU A 27 1.20 -34.19 50.26
CA LEU A 27 1.84 -32.90 50.51
C LEU A 27 1.83 -32.08 49.21
N LEU A 28 0.71 -31.38 48.97
CA LEU A 28 0.66 -30.22 48.05
C LEU A 28 1.50 -29.12 48.72
N PHE A 29 2.69 -28.89 48.19
CA PHE A 29 3.38 -27.63 48.39
C PHE A 29 2.49 -26.49 47.86
N GLY A 30 1.62 -26.03 48.70
CA GLY A 30 0.90 -24.77 48.51
C GLY A 30 1.94 -23.67 48.59
N GLN A 31 2.39 -23.15 47.42
CA GLN A 31 2.95 -21.82 47.39
C GLN A 31 1.92 -20.88 48.03
N LYS A 32 2.21 -20.37 49.22
CA LYS A 32 1.43 -19.28 49.83
C LYS A 32 1.48 -18.13 48.84
N VAL A 33 0.36 -17.86 48.20
CA VAL A 33 0.16 -16.61 47.48
C VAL A 33 0.43 -15.49 48.49
N PRO A 34 1.40 -14.59 48.30
CA PRO A 34 1.65 -13.50 49.23
C PRO A 34 0.33 -12.73 49.39
N ALA A 35 -0.05 -12.47 50.63
CA ALA A 35 -1.24 -11.67 50.91
C ALA A 35 -1.09 -10.30 50.25
N CYS A 36 -1.98 -9.99 49.29
CA CYS A 36 -1.97 -8.69 48.60
C CYS A 36 -2.27 -7.57 49.60
N LYS A 37 -1.25 -6.79 49.97
CA LYS A 37 -1.35 -5.72 50.91
C LYS A 37 -1.10 -4.39 50.20
N GLY A 38 -2.17 -3.63 50.01
CA GLY A 38 -2.14 -2.32 49.34
C GLY A 38 -1.89 -1.16 50.33
N PRO A 39 -1.87 0.06 49.82
CA PRO A 39 -1.84 1.26 50.65
C PRO A 39 -3.03 1.31 51.60
N ALA A 40 -2.75 1.57 52.89
CA ALA A 40 -3.78 1.57 53.95
C ALA A 40 -4.96 2.52 53.67
N GLU A 41 -4.74 3.56 52.89
CA GLU A 41 -5.80 4.52 52.50
C GLU A 41 -6.76 3.88 51.46
N LEU A 42 -6.23 3.19 50.44
CA LEU A 42 -7.02 2.48 49.43
C LEU A 42 -7.77 1.29 50.05
N GLU A 43 -7.13 0.54 50.94
CA GLU A 43 -7.79 -0.56 51.65
C GLU A 43 -8.93 -0.09 52.53
N ARG A 44 -8.75 1.03 53.26
CA ARG A 44 -9.82 1.68 54.07
C ARG A 44 -10.94 2.21 53.17
N ALA A 45 -10.61 2.88 52.06
CA ALA A 45 -11.60 3.36 51.10
C ALA A 45 -12.45 2.21 50.51
N ILE A 46 -11.83 1.10 50.14
CA ILE A 46 -12.50 -0.10 49.64
C ILE A 46 -13.38 -0.74 50.73
N ALA A 47 -12.88 -0.79 51.99
CA ALA A 47 -13.63 -1.38 53.10
C ALA A 47 -14.87 -0.56 53.49
N SER A 48 -14.79 0.79 53.38
CA SER A 48 -15.90 1.68 53.69
C SER A 48 -16.90 1.84 52.54
N HIS A 49 -16.41 2.03 51.32
CA HIS A 49 -17.24 2.21 50.09
C HIS A 49 -16.57 1.54 48.91
N PRO A 50 -16.85 0.24 48.67
CA PRO A 50 -16.30 -0.50 47.52
C PRO A 50 -16.72 0.18 46.21
N SER A 51 -15.77 0.65 45.42
CA SER A 51 -16.02 1.25 44.11
C SER A 51 -15.07 0.71 43.06
N ALA A 52 -15.49 0.69 41.80
CA ALA A 52 -14.67 0.23 40.68
C ALA A 52 -13.40 1.05 40.55
N GLY A 53 -13.50 2.38 40.76
CA GLY A 53 -12.34 3.28 40.75
C GLY A 53 -11.31 2.97 41.84
N ALA A 54 -11.76 2.64 43.08
CA ALA A 54 -10.86 2.29 44.18
C ALA A 54 -10.12 0.96 43.90
N TYR A 55 -10.82 -0.04 43.37
CA TYR A 55 -10.21 -1.31 42.96
C TYR A 55 -9.28 -1.14 41.77
N ASN A 56 -9.63 -0.27 40.80
CA ASN A 56 -8.75 0.04 39.67
C ASN A 56 -7.46 0.75 40.14
N ALA A 57 -7.55 1.70 41.07
CA ALA A 57 -6.38 2.33 41.69
C ALA A 57 -5.50 1.35 42.46
N LEU A 58 -6.13 0.41 43.22
CA LEU A 58 -5.41 -0.65 43.89
C LEU A 58 -4.71 -1.61 42.91
N GLY A 59 -5.37 -1.96 41.81
CA GLY A 59 -4.79 -2.75 40.73
C GLY A 59 -3.59 -2.06 40.09
N ALA A 60 -3.70 -0.77 39.80
CA ALA A 60 -2.61 0.04 39.26
C ALA A 60 -1.41 0.11 40.23
N TYR A 61 -1.66 0.28 41.52
CA TYR A 61 -0.60 0.22 42.54
C TYR A 61 0.14 -1.12 42.55
N PHE A 62 -0.58 -2.24 42.53
CA PHE A 62 0.03 -3.57 42.46
C PHE A 62 0.79 -3.79 41.15
N GLY A 63 0.28 -3.26 40.02
CA GLY A 63 0.99 -3.26 38.73
C GLY A 63 2.34 -2.56 38.83
N GLN A 64 2.37 -1.36 39.38
CA GLN A 64 3.63 -0.60 39.61
C GLN A 64 4.63 -1.35 40.52
N GLN A 65 4.13 -2.12 41.51
CA GLN A 65 4.95 -2.96 42.39
C GLN A 65 5.30 -4.34 41.76
N ARG A 66 4.95 -4.57 40.49
CA ARG A 66 5.11 -5.84 39.78
C ARG A 66 4.43 -7.05 40.46
N GLN A 67 3.43 -6.77 41.31
CA GLN A 67 2.64 -7.80 41.97
C GLN A 67 1.47 -8.24 41.06
N VAL A 68 1.81 -8.84 39.94
CA VAL A 68 0.90 -9.13 38.82
C VAL A 68 -0.37 -9.87 39.26
N SER A 69 -0.25 -10.87 40.14
CA SER A 69 -1.43 -11.65 40.61
C SER A 69 -2.39 -10.78 41.44
N CYS A 70 -1.87 -9.87 42.27
CA CYS A 70 -2.66 -8.95 43.06
C CYS A 70 -3.33 -7.88 42.18
N ALA A 71 -2.62 -7.38 41.16
CA ALA A 71 -3.14 -6.45 40.19
C ALA A 71 -4.33 -7.04 39.42
N VAL A 72 -4.19 -8.27 38.88
CA VAL A 72 -5.29 -9.00 38.21
C VAL A 72 -6.51 -9.10 39.12
N SER A 73 -6.36 -9.57 40.37
CA SER A 73 -7.47 -9.74 41.30
C SER A 73 -8.19 -8.40 41.60
N ALA A 74 -7.45 -7.31 41.71
CA ALA A 74 -8.00 -5.99 41.95
C ALA A 74 -8.79 -5.48 40.73
N PHE A 75 -8.23 -5.59 39.51
CA PHE A 75 -8.94 -5.20 38.28
C PHE A 75 -10.18 -6.05 38.02
N GLU A 76 -10.12 -7.37 38.27
CA GLU A 76 -11.30 -8.23 38.17
C GLU A 76 -12.37 -7.83 39.20
N SER A 77 -11.97 -7.31 40.37
CA SER A 77 -12.92 -6.79 41.36
C SER A 77 -13.55 -5.48 40.91
N ALA A 78 -12.77 -4.60 40.26
CA ALA A 78 -13.30 -3.39 39.63
C ALA A 78 -14.35 -3.75 38.56
N LEU A 79 -14.08 -4.71 37.70
CA LEU A 79 -14.98 -5.16 36.63
C LEU A 79 -16.24 -5.87 37.13
N ARG A 80 -16.19 -6.52 38.30
CA ARG A 80 -17.40 -7.03 38.93
C ARG A 80 -18.37 -5.92 39.36
N LEU A 81 -17.84 -4.76 39.77
CA LEU A 81 -18.65 -3.59 40.16
C LEU A 81 -19.09 -2.79 38.93
N GLU A 82 -18.22 -2.64 37.95
CA GLU A 82 -18.48 -1.86 36.74
C GLU A 82 -17.99 -2.64 35.49
N PRO A 83 -18.84 -3.53 34.93
CA PRO A 83 -18.46 -4.39 33.79
C PRO A 83 -18.15 -3.65 32.49
N LYS A 84 -18.45 -2.37 32.38
CA LYS A 84 -18.18 -1.51 31.21
C LYS A 84 -17.10 -0.47 31.48
N SER A 85 -16.27 -0.65 32.52
CA SER A 85 -15.15 0.24 32.79
C SER A 85 -14.03 0.02 31.77
N TRP A 86 -13.85 1.01 30.87
CA TRP A 86 -12.75 1.00 29.91
C TRP A 86 -11.39 0.88 30.61
N GLU A 87 -11.17 1.69 31.65
CA GLU A 87 -9.91 1.74 32.39
C GLU A 87 -9.57 0.40 33.03
N ALA A 88 -10.57 -0.29 33.61
CA ALA A 88 -10.33 -1.56 34.25
C ALA A 88 -10.00 -2.68 33.22
N HIS A 89 -10.71 -2.74 32.09
CA HIS A 89 -10.40 -3.67 31.01
C HIS A 89 -9.01 -3.39 30.41
N TYR A 90 -8.71 -2.14 30.13
CA TYR A 90 -7.42 -1.72 29.59
C TYR A 90 -6.25 -2.06 30.52
N ASN A 91 -6.34 -1.71 31.81
CA ASN A 91 -5.30 -1.99 32.78
C ASN A 91 -5.14 -3.49 33.06
N LEU A 92 -6.22 -4.25 33.10
CA LEU A 92 -6.20 -5.71 33.21
C LEU A 92 -5.49 -6.34 32.01
N ALA A 93 -5.76 -5.82 30.81
CA ALA A 93 -5.09 -6.30 29.60
C ALA A 93 -3.60 -5.99 29.62
N LEU A 94 -3.17 -4.80 30.01
CA LEU A 94 -1.74 -4.48 30.17
C LEU A 94 -1.05 -5.42 31.18
N THR A 95 -1.75 -5.72 32.28
CA THR A 95 -1.26 -6.67 33.30
C THR A 95 -1.14 -8.08 32.74
N TYR A 96 -2.07 -8.51 31.88
CA TYR A 96 -1.97 -9.79 31.16
C TYR A 96 -0.81 -9.80 30.15
N LEU A 97 -0.53 -8.69 29.47
CA LEU A 97 0.63 -8.58 28.57
C LEU A 97 1.94 -8.73 29.34
N GLU A 98 2.07 -8.07 30.48
CA GLU A 98 3.26 -8.20 31.34
C GLU A 98 3.45 -9.64 31.86
N LYS A 99 2.33 -10.34 32.12
CA LYS A 99 2.34 -11.76 32.52
C LYS A 99 2.64 -12.72 31.36
N GLY A 100 2.73 -12.24 30.10
CA GLY A 100 2.87 -13.08 28.92
C GLY A 100 1.59 -13.84 28.53
N SER A 101 0.43 -13.36 28.97
CA SER A 101 -0.89 -13.98 28.69
C SER A 101 -1.64 -13.20 27.61
N ALA A 102 -1.05 -13.13 26.40
CA ALA A 102 -1.51 -12.30 25.28
C ALA A 102 -2.97 -12.61 24.85
N GLU A 103 -3.41 -13.88 24.89
CA GLU A 103 -4.79 -14.23 24.53
C GLU A 103 -5.80 -13.61 25.49
N LYS A 104 -5.47 -13.52 26.78
CA LYS A 104 -6.33 -12.86 27.78
C LYS A 104 -6.35 -11.35 27.54
N ALA A 105 -5.17 -10.77 27.25
CA ALA A 105 -5.07 -9.36 26.94
C ALA A 105 -5.91 -8.98 25.70
N VAL A 106 -5.85 -9.76 24.62
CA VAL A 106 -6.67 -9.52 23.42
C VAL A 106 -8.16 -9.52 23.74
N ARG A 107 -8.63 -10.45 24.58
CA ARG A 107 -10.05 -10.49 24.97
C ARG A 107 -10.49 -9.22 25.70
N GLU A 108 -9.72 -8.79 26.69
CA GLU A 108 -10.04 -7.59 27.46
C GLU A 108 -9.96 -6.32 26.58
N LEU A 109 -8.98 -6.23 25.68
CA LEU A 109 -8.84 -5.09 24.78
C LEU A 109 -9.94 -5.01 23.73
N ARG A 110 -10.42 -6.15 23.23
CA ARG A 110 -11.58 -6.17 22.33
C ARG A 110 -12.87 -5.72 23.01
N ILE A 111 -12.99 -5.92 24.34
CA ILE A 111 -14.10 -5.37 25.12
C ILE A 111 -13.88 -3.86 25.36
N ALA A 112 -12.65 -3.43 25.67
CA ALA A 112 -12.32 -2.04 25.91
C ALA A 112 -12.48 -1.15 24.66
N LEU A 113 -12.16 -1.67 23.48
CA LEU A 113 -12.09 -0.90 22.23
C LEU A 113 -13.40 -0.13 21.90
N PRO A 114 -14.61 -0.75 21.94
CA PRO A 114 -15.85 0.00 21.69
C PRO A 114 -16.27 0.91 22.83
N LEU A 115 -15.75 0.74 24.06
CA LEU A 115 -16.11 1.57 25.22
C LEU A 115 -15.46 2.95 25.16
N ARG A 116 -14.30 3.06 24.50
CA ARG A 116 -13.59 4.32 24.29
C ARG A 116 -12.83 4.27 22.98
N SER A 117 -13.53 4.60 21.90
CA SER A 117 -12.99 4.51 20.54
C SER A 117 -12.20 5.75 20.08
N ASP A 118 -12.20 6.84 20.84
CA ASP A 118 -11.55 8.12 20.52
C ASP A 118 -10.04 8.13 20.81
N THR A 119 -9.54 7.24 21.64
CA THR A 119 -8.12 7.16 22.01
C THR A 119 -7.35 6.10 21.19
N PRO A 120 -6.10 6.36 20.80
CA PRO A 120 -5.25 5.36 20.15
C PRO A 120 -4.74 4.28 21.11
N LEU A 121 -4.78 4.50 22.44
CA LEU A 121 -4.15 3.62 23.43
C LEU A 121 -4.61 2.17 23.35
N THR A 122 -5.92 1.95 23.21
CA THR A 122 -6.48 0.59 23.11
C THR A 122 -6.03 -0.11 21.85
N ASN A 123 -5.96 0.61 20.72
CA ASN A 123 -5.46 0.05 19.46
C ASN A 123 -3.97 -0.32 19.55
N VAL A 124 -3.14 0.52 20.19
CA VAL A 124 -1.71 0.24 20.40
C VAL A 124 -1.53 -1.00 21.29
N ALA A 125 -2.25 -1.09 22.40
CA ALA A 125 -2.18 -2.24 23.30
C ALA A 125 -2.68 -3.52 22.61
N LEU A 126 -3.77 -3.45 21.85
CA LEU A 126 -4.32 -4.58 21.09
C LEU A 126 -3.34 -5.03 19.99
N GLY A 127 -2.75 -4.10 19.24
CA GLY A 127 -1.71 -4.40 18.26
C GLY A 127 -0.51 -5.11 18.90
N THR A 128 -0.08 -4.65 20.08
CA THR A 128 1.02 -5.27 20.83
C THR A 128 0.67 -6.70 21.28
N ALA A 129 -0.55 -6.93 21.77
CA ALA A 129 -1.02 -8.25 22.18
C ALA A 129 -1.11 -9.22 20.98
N LEU A 130 -1.65 -8.74 19.85
CA LEU A 130 -1.76 -9.51 18.61
C LEU A 130 -0.38 -9.89 18.04
N ARG A 131 0.60 -8.95 18.09
CA ARG A 131 1.98 -9.23 17.68
C ARG A 131 2.60 -10.34 18.54
N GLN A 132 2.39 -10.35 19.87
CA GLN A 132 2.87 -11.43 20.75
C GLN A 132 2.25 -12.80 20.40
N LEU A 133 1.03 -12.82 19.83
CA LEU A 133 0.37 -14.02 19.33
C LEU A 133 0.75 -14.39 17.89
N ASN A 134 1.70 -13.68 17.29
CA ASN A 134 2.09 -13.80 15.88
C ASN A 134 0.93 -13.57 14.89
N GLN A 135 -0.11 -12.83 15.31
CA GLN A 135 -1.22 -12.38 14.46
C GLN A 135 -0.85 -11.03 13.83
N LEU A 136 0.17 -11.07 12.95
CA LEU A 136 0.89 -9.87 12.51
C LEU A 136 0.03 -8.93 11.66
N ASP A 137 -0.85 -9.46 10.79
CA ASP A 137 -1.70 -8.63 9.92
C ASP A 137 -2.74 -7.84 10.72
N GLU A 138 -3.38 -8.50 11.70
CA GLU A 138 -4.30 -7.80 12.60
C GLU A 138 -3.56 -6.76 13.46
N ALA A 139 -2.35 -7.06 13.92
CA ALA A 139 -1.52 -6.11 14.66
C ALA A 139 -1.21 -4.86 13.84
N VAL A 140 -0.79 -5.02 12.59
CA VAL A 140 -0.56 -3.92 11.64
C VAL A 140 -1.82 -3.07 11.48
N ALA A 141 -2.99 -3.69 11.32
CA ALA A 141 -4.27 -2.97 11.19
C ALA A 141 -4.57 -2.12 12.43
N GLN A 142 -4.34 -2.66 13.64
CA GLN A 142 -4.57 -1.92 14.88
C GLN A 142 -3.60 -0.73 15.03
N PHE A 143 -2.31 -0.91 14.75
CA PHE A 143 -1.35 0.20 14.81
C PHE A 143 -1.65 1.27 13.76
N LYS A 144 -2.03 0.90 12.53
CA LYS A 144 -2.46 1.85 11.50
C LYS A 144 -3.70 2.64 11.97
N THR A 145 -4.68 1.98 12.57
CA THR A 145 -5.85 2.66 13.17
C THR A 145 -5.46 3.64 14.28
N ALA A 146 -4.46 3.29 15.10
CA ALA A 146 -3.93 4.23 16.09
C ALA A 146 -3.30 5.46 15.41
N LEU A 147 -2.54 5.27 14.34
CA LEU A 147 -1.87 6.33 13.59
C LEU A 147 -2.84 7.23 12.80
N THR A 148 -4.03 6.76 12.41
CA THR A 148 -5.06 7.64 11.83
C THR A 148 -5.59 8.66 12.84
N LYS A 149 -5.55 8.34 14.15
CA LYS A 149 -5.97 9.23 15.24
C LYS A 149 -4.81 10.11 15.71
N GLU A 150 -3.61 9.55 15.79
CA GLU A 150 -2.40 10.24 16.26
C GLU A 150 -1.21 9.88 15.34
N PRO A 151 -1.00 10.62 14.24
CA PRO A 151 -0.01 10.26 13.18
C PRO A 151 1.44 10.20 13.67
N GLN A 152 1.79 10.91 14.75
CA GLN A 152 3.14 10.96 15.31
C GLN A 152 3.28 10.16 16.61
N SER A 153 2.35 9.27 16.91
CA SER A 153 2.39 8.43 18.11
C SER A 153 3.57 7.49 18.11
N VAL A 154 4.58 7.78 18.95
CA VAL A 154 5.78 6.94 19.07
C VAL A 154 5.45 5.49 19.41
N PRO A 155 4.54 5.18 20.37
CA PRO A 155 4.20 3.79 20.67
C PRO A 155 3.52 3.07 19.49
N ALA A 156 2.70 3.76 18.70
CA ALA A 156 2.06 3.18 17.54
C ALA A 156 3.06 2.93 16.40
N LEU A 157 3.97 3.88 16.14
CA LEU A 157 5.04 3.74 15.15
C LEU A 157 6.02 2.63 15.54
N ASP A 158 6.42 2.55 16.81
CA ASP A 158 7.30 1.50 17.32
C ASP A 158 6.67 0.11 17.15
N GLY A 159 5.41 -0.04 17.56
CA GLY A 159 4.67 -1.29 17.41
C GLY A 159 4.47 -1.69 15.95
N LEU A 160 4.06 -0.74 15.09
CA LEU A 160 3.88 -0.98 13.65
C LEU A 160 5.17 -1.41 12.98
N THR A 161 6.26 -0.67 13.20
CA THR A 161 7.53 -0.91 12.51
C THR A 161 8.19 -2.22 12.96
N LYS A 162 8.14 -2.55 14.25
CA LYS A 162 8.54 -3.87 14.75
C LYS A 162 7.72 -4.99 14.11
N THR A 163 6.41 -4.82 13.97
CA THR A 163 5.53 -5.81 13.34
C THR A 163 5.86 -5.98 11.86
N LEU A 164 6.11 -4.88 11.14
CA LEU A 164 6.54 -4.93 9.73
C LEU A 164 7.90 -5.61 9.56
N ILE A 165 8.84 -5.38 10.48
CA ILE A 165 10.14 -6.08 10.50
C ILE A 165 9.94 -7.58 10.74
N ASP A 166 9.05 -7.98 11.66
CA ASP A 166 8.71 -9.39 11.90
C ASP A 166 8.09 -10.04 10.65
N GLN A 167 7.29 -9.29 9.88
CA GLN A 167 6.75 -9.69 8.58
C GLN A 167 7.77 -9.66 7.43
N LYS A 168 9.01 -9.24 7.68
CA LYS A 168 10.07 -8.99 6.67
C LYS A 168 9.72 -7.87 5.67
N ARG A 169 8.74 -7.03 5.97
CA ARG A 169 8.33 -5.86 5.16
C ARG A 169 9.21 -4.66 5.48
N TYR A 170 10.50 -4.79 5.20
CA TYR A 170 11.51 -3.82 5.62
C TYR A 170 11.33 -2.45 4.95
N ALA A 171 11.02 -2.42 3.65
CA ALA A 171 10.77 -1.18 2.91
C ALA A 171 9.61 -0.38 3.52
N ALA A 172 8.52 -1.06 3.88
CA ALA A 172 7.39 -0.43 4.56
C ALA A 172 7.78 0.12 5.94
N ALA A 173 8.56 -0.63 6.74
CA ALA A 173 9.04 -0.15 8.04
C ALA A 173 9.91 1.11 7.88
N ILE A 174 10.85 1.12 6.93
CA ILE A 174 11.72 2.26 6.63
C ILE A 174 10.89 3.49 6.29
N THR A 175 9.87 3.37 5.44
CA THR A 175 9.00 4.48 5.04
C THR A 175 8.31 5.14 6.23
N TYR A 176 7.72 4.34 7.14
CA TYR A 176 7.10 4.90 8.34
C TYR A 176 8.10 5.59 9.27
N LEU A 177 9.37 5.16 9.26
CA LEU A 177 10.41 5.68 10.14
C LEU A 177 11.14 6.91 9.58
N GLN A 178 11.18 7.13 8.27
CA GLN A 178 11.84 8.28 7.66
C GLN A 178 11.25 9.62 8.07
N ASN A 179 9.93 9.66 8.29
CA ASN A 179 9.20 10.87 8.70
C ASN A 179 8.73 10.82 10.16
N ALA A 180 9.26 9.88 10.95
CA ALA A 180 8.90 9.71 12.34
C ALA A 180 9.58 10.76 13.24
N PRO A 181 9.03 11.07 14.42
CA PRO A 181 9.66 11.96 15.38
C PRO A 181 11.01 11.39 15.82
N SER A 182 11.94 12.29 16.16
CA SER A 182 13.25 11.86 16.66
C SER A 182 13.09 11.15 18.01
N ASN A 183 13.28 9.82 17.98
CA ASN A 183 13.14 8.95 19.15
C ASN A 183 14.11 7.78 19.02
N GLU A 184 14.77 7.41 20.12
CA GLU A 184 15.77 6.36 20.15
C GLU A 184 15.22 5.00 19.64
N ALA A 185 14.07 4.57 20.14
CA ALA A 185 13.47 3.30 19.75
C ALA A 185 13.14 3.26 18.25
N LEU A 186 12.65 4.36 17.68
CA LEU A 186 12.35 4.46 16.25
C LEU A 186 13.62 4.49 15.39
N GLN A 187 14.66 5.18 15.82
CA GLN A 187 15.95 5.15 15.12
C GLN A 187 16.58 3.75 15.15
N LEU A 188 16.46 3.05 16.27
CA LEU A 188 16.91 1.66 16.38
C LEU A 188 16.13 0.74 15.40
N ASN A 189 14.81 0.87 15.34
CA ASN A 189 14.00 0.11 14.40
C ASN A 189 14.38 0.43 12.94
N LEU A 190 14.69 1.71 12.63
CA LEU A 190 15.14 2.12 11.29
C LEU A 190 16.47 1.43 10.94
N ALA A 191 17.44 1.43 11.86
CA ALA A 191 18.71 0.76 11.65
C ALA A 191 18.53 -0.76 11.47
N ILE A 192 17.68 -1.39 12.28
CA ILE A 192 17.37 -2.83 12.16
C ILE A 192 16.71 -3.13 10.81
N ALA A 193 15.77 -2.29 10.36
CA ALA A 193 15.10 -2.46 9.07
C ALA A 193 16.10 -2.34 7.90
N HIS A 194 17.00 -1.35 7.93
CA HIS A 194 18.08 -1.22 6.95
C HIS A 194 19.04 -2.43 6.97
N SER A 195 19.48 -2.87 8.17
CA SER A 195 20.34 -4.05 8.30
C SER A 195 19.70 -5.32 7.75
N LYS A 196 18.40 -5.54 8.03
CA LYS A 196 17.65 -6.71 7.56
C LYS A 196 17.32 -6.67 6.07
N SER A 197 17.20 -5.47 5.48
CA SER A 197 17.00 -5.29 4.03
C SER A 197 18.30 -5.39 3.22
N GLY A 198 19.45 -5.54 3.88
CA GLY A 198 20.77 -5.58 3.23
C GLY A 198 21.44 -4.21 3.08
N ASN A 199 20.79 -3.12 3.46
CA ASN A 199 21.32 -1.75 3.43
C ASN A 199 22.25 -1.52 4.64
N THR A 200 23.35 -2.26 4.70
CA THR A 200 24.24 -2.26 5.86
C THR A 200 25.01 -0.95 6.04
N ALA A 201 25.21 -0.16 4.99
CA ALA A 201 25.88 1.14 5.07
C ALA A 201 25.02 2.16 5.84
N GLU A 202 23.75 2.26 5.53
CA GLU A 202 22.78 3.13 6.21
C GLU A 202 22.57 2.69 7.66
N ALA A 203 22.45 1.39 7.91
CA ALA A 203 22.36 0.85 9.26
C ALA A 203 23.59 1.22 10.09
N LEU A 204 24.80 1.08 9.52
CA LEU A 204 26.06 1.46 10.16
C LEU A 204 26.09 2.95 10.50
N GLN A 205 25.71 3.81 9.57
CA GLN A 205 25.67 5.27 9.78
C GLN A 205 24.75 5.65 10.96
N ILE A 206 23.54 5.10 10.98
CA ILE A 206 22.54 5.37 12.04
C ILE A 206 23.08 4.89 13.38
N LEU A 207 23.51 3.62 13.48
CA LEU A 207 23.96 3.02 14.73
C LEU A 207 25.24 3.65 15.28
N SER A 208 26.21 3.99 14.41
CA SER A 208 27.43 4.68 14.82
C SER A 208 27.12 6.07 15.39
N ARG A 209 26.15 6.78 14.82
CA ARG A 209 25.67 8.04 15.38
C ARG A 209 24.98 7.83 16.73
N MET A 210 24.09 6.83 16.84
CA MET A 210 23.40 6.51 18.10
C MET A 210 24.38 6.19 19.22
N VAL A 211 25.36 5.34 18.98
CA VAL A 211 26.42 5.00 19.97
C VAL A 211 27.24 6.23 20.38
N LYS A 212 27.53 7.14 19.44
CA LYS A 212 28.22 8.38 19.72
C LYS A 212 27.40 9.35 20.57
N GLU A 213 26.11 9.47 20.30
CA GLU A 213 25.18 10.37 21.01
C GLU A 213 24.75 9.79 22.35
N GLN A 214 24.60 8.45 22.44
CA GLN A 214 24.14 7.72 23.63
C GLN A 214 25.03 6.49 23.90
N PRO A 215 26.26 6.68 24.45
CA PRO A 215 27.20 5.58 24.70
C PRO A 215 26.70 4.53 25.70
N SER A 216 25.62 4.80 26.42
CA SER A 216 25.00 3.88 27.39
C SER A 216 23.88 3.01 26.80
N SER A 217 23.61 3.09 25.52
CA SER A 217 22.58 2.27 24.86
C SER A 217 23.11 0.87 24.51
N ALA A 218 22.87 -0.11 25.39
CA ALA A 218 23.25 -1.50 25.14
C ALA A 218 22.70 -2.05 23.82
N GLN A 219 21.48 -1.65 23.46
CA GLN A 219 20.83 -2.07 22.22
C GLN A 219 21.51 -1.50 20.97
N ALA A 220 21.95 -0.23 21.02
CA ALA A 220 22.67 0.38 19.90
C ALA A 220 24.01 -0.34 19.66
N HIS A 221 24.80 -0.57 20.72
CA HIS A 221 26.05 -1.34 20.65
C HIS A 221 25.82 -2.77 20.12
N SER A 222 24.79 -3.47 20.63
CA SER A 222 24.45 -4.82 20.17
C SER A 222 24.14 -4.86 18.66
N ASN A 223 23.30 -3.96 18.18
CA ASN A 223 22.93 -3.92 16.75
C ASN A 223 24.10 -3.46 15.87
N LEU A 224 24.96 -2.55 16.35
CA LEU A 224 26.17 -2.15 15.64
C LEU A 224 27.13 -3.34 15.49
N GLY A 225 27.33 -4.13 16.55
CA GLY A 225 28.09 -5.37 16.50
C GLY A 225 27.51 -6.39 15.49
N ILE A 226 26.19 -6.52 15.41
CA ILE A 226 25.53 -7.36 14.40
C ILE A 226 25.83 -6.85 12.98
N VAL A 227 25.74 -5.54 12.72
CA VAL A 227 26.04 -4.96 11.40
C VAL A 227 27.51 -5.17 11.03
N TYR A 228 28.45 -4.97 11.96
CA TYR A 228 29.86 -5.28 11.73
C TYR A 228 30.08 -6.76 11.41
N THR A 229 29.39 -7.67 12.10
CA THR A 229 29.44 -9.11 11.80
C THR A 229 28.96 -9.42 10.38
N GLN A 230 27.87 -8.77 9.91
CA GLN A 230 27.37 -8.92 8.54
C GLN A 230 28.35 -8.44 7.47
N GLN A 231 29.19 -7.45 7.81
CA GLN A 231 30.26 -6.94 6.96
C GLN A 231 31.59 -7.73 7.08
N GLY A 232 31.63 -8.78 7.89
CA GLY A 232 32.87 -9.55 8.17
C GLY A 232 33.88 -8.83 9.07
N ARG A 233 33.53 -7.70 9.67
CA ARG A 233 34.35 -6.85 10.52
C ARG A 233 34.27 -7.35 11.97
N TYR A 234 34.75 -8.57 12.19
CA TYR A 234 34.56 -9.28 13.47
C TYR A 234 35.29 -8.62 14.65
N ARG A 235 36.39 -7.91 14.42
CA ARG A 235 37.13 -7.23 15.50
C ARG A 235 36.33 -6.08 16.08
N GLU A 236 35.80 -5.22 15.20
CA GLU A 236 34.92 -4.15 15.62
C GLU A 236 33.62 -4.71 16.24
N ALA A 237 33.08 -5.81 15.70
CA ALA A 237 31.91 -6.46 16.28
C ALA A 237 32.19 -6.93 17.74
N THR A 238 33.37 -7.48 18.03
CA THR A 238 33.71 -7.92 19.40
C THR A 238 33.83 -6.76 20.38
N ASP A 239 34.33 -5.60 19.94
CA ASP A 239 34.38 -4.41 20.79
C ASP A 239 32.97 -3.94 21.15
N GLU A 240 32.08 -3.86 20.18
CA GLU A 240 30.68 -3.42 20.40
C GLU A 240 29.88 -4.42 21.26
N PHE A 241 30.04 -5.73 21.04
CA PHE A 241 29.36 -6.73 21.87
C PHE A 241 29.87 -6.72 23.30
N ARG A 242 31.15 -6.42 23.52
CA ARG A 242 31.73 -6.28 24.85
C ARG A 242 31.09 -5.10 25.60
N GLU A 243 31.02 -3.94 24.97
CA GLU A 243 30.35 -2.76 25.54
C GLU A 243 28.88 -3.05 25.84
N ALA A 244 28.16 -3.67 24.90
CA ALA A 244 26.76 -4.04 25.10
C ALA A 244 26.54 -4.93 26.31
N LEU A 245 27.47 -5.93 26.57
CA LEU A 245 27.42 -6.82 27.72
C LEU A 245 27.84 -6.14 29.02
N GLN A 246 28.70 -5.12 28.99
CA GLN A 246 29.00 -4.33 30.17
C GLN A 246 27.78 -3.51 30.62
N LEU A 247 27.01 -2.99 29.64
CA LEU A 247 25.81 -2.21 29.92
C LEU A 247 24.61 -3.09 30.31
N ASP A 248 24.42 -4.22 29.65
CA ASP A 248 23.41 -5.23 30.01
C ASP A 248 24.02 -6.65 30.11
N PRO A 249 24.51 -7.02 31.28
CA PRO A 249 25.06 -8.35 31.51
C PRO A 249 24.07 -9.51 31.41
N SER A 250 22.78 -9.20 31.32
CA SER A 250 21.71 -10.22 31.23
C SER A 250 21.38 -10.64 29.80
N ASP A 251 21.83 -9.90 28.78
CA ASP A 251 21.52 -10.19 27.36
C ASP A 251 22.29 -11.41 26.84
N ASP A 252 21.63 -12.55 26.88
CA ASP A 252 22.17 -13.81 26.41
C ASP A 252 22.35 -13.89 24.90
N VAL A 253 21.59 -13.11 24.11
CA VAL A 253 21.72 -13.06 22.65
C VAL A 253 23.03 -12.38 22.26
N VAL A 254 23.32 -11.24 22.89
CA VAL A 254 24.59 -10.53 22.71
C VAL A 254 25.77 -11.41 23.18
N ARG A 255 25.64 -12.11 24.32
CA ARG A 255 26.65 -13.01 24.84
C ARG A 255 27.04 -14.10 23.85
N LEU A 256 26.07 -14.78 23.25
CA LEU A 256 26.34 -15.81 22.25
C LEU A 256 26.89 -15.22 20.95
N SER A 257 26.45 -14.02 20.53
CA SER A 257 27.00 -13.33 19.37
C SER A 257 28.46 -12.92 19.57
N TYR A 258 28.80 -12.45 20.77
CA TYR A 258 30.18 -12.15 21.16
C TYR A 258 31.07 -13.39 21.10
N VAL A 259 30.63 -14.51 21.70
CA VAL A 259 31.35 -15.79 21.63
C VAL A 259 31.56 -16.25 20.19
N LYS A 260 30.54 -16.12 19.32
CA LYS A 260 30.67 -16.46 17.90
C LYS A 260 31.73 -15.61 17.21
N ALA A 261 31.71 -14.30 17.41
CA ALA A 261 32.69 -13.39 16.82
C ALA A 261 34.12 -13.67 17.30
N LEU A 262 34.32 -13.90 18.62
CA LEU A 262 35.58 -14.31 19.16
C LEU A 262 36.07 -15.66 18.60
N GLY A 263 35.13 -16.60 18.40
CA GLY A 263 35.42 -17.89 17.77
C GLY A 263 35.96 -17.78 16.35
N VAL A 264 35.38 -16.85 15.54
CA VAL A 264 35.85 -16.56 14.17
C VAL A 264 37.26 -15.95 14.19
N LEU A 265 37.55 -15.08 15.15
CA LEU A 265 38.88 -14.48 15.35
C LEU A 265 39.88 -15.44 15.96
N ALA A 266 39.48 -16.68 16.27
CA ALA A 266 40.29 -17.67 17.01
C ALA A 266 40.73 -17.21 18.41
N GLU A 267 40.03 -16.21 19.00
CA GLU A 267 40.28 -15.70 20.35
C GLU A 267 39.61 -16.59 21.42
N PHE A 268 39.93 -17.90 21.38
CA PHE A 268 39.24 -18.92 22.17
C PHE A 268 39.41 -18.72 23.67
N GLN A 269 40.58 -18.20 24.12
CA GLN A 269 40.85 -17.97 25.55
C GLN A 269 39.91 -16.87 26.12
N LEU A 270 39.53 -15.88 25.33
CA LEU A 270 38.56 -14.87 25.74
C LEU A 270 37.14 -15.41 25.72
N ALA A 271 36.82 -16.27 24.75
CA ALA A 271 35.48 -16.85 24.58
C ALA A 271 35.13 -17.87 25.69
N LEU A 272 36.13 -18.65 26.17
CA LEU A 272 35.93 -19.74 27.14
C LEU A 272 35.21 -19.33 28.44
N PRO A 273 35.63 -18.29 29.18
CA PRO A 273 34.95 -17.90 30.42
C PRO A 273 33.50 -17.48 30.16
N ILE A 274 33.24 -16.79 29.04
CA ILE A 274 31.93 -16.28 28.71
C ILE A 274 30.93 -17.41 28.42
N ILE A 275 31.35 -18.38 27.59
CA ILE A 275 30.48 -19.51 27.24
C ILE A 275 30.31 -20.51 28.39
N ARG A 276 31.32 -20.65 29.25
CA ARG A 276 31.20 -21.47 30.47
C ARG A 276 30.20 -20.91 31.45
N GLU A 277 30.22 -19.62 31.69
CA GLU A 277 29.23 -18.96 32.53
C GLU A 277 27.82 -19.16 31.97
N TYR A 278 27.65 -18.94 30.68
CA TYR A 278 26.35 -19.14 30.01
C TYR A 278 25.84 -20.59 30.18
N THR A 279 26.68 -21.59 29.87
CA THR A 279 26.30 -23.01 29.94
C THR A 279 26.10 -23.51 31.37
N ALA A 280 26.72 -22.87 32.36
CA ALA A 280 26.47 -23.15 33.79
C ALA A 280 25.07 -22.68 34.20
N ARG A 281 24.63 -21.51 33.71
CA ARG A 281 23.28 -20.97 33.96
C ARG A 281 22.18 -21.72 33.16
N LYS A 282 22.50 -22.13 31.94
CA LYS A 282 21.58 -22.78 30.99
C LYS A 282 22.10 -24.14 30.49
N PRO A 283 22.21 -25.16 31.37
CA PRO A 283 22.91 -26.41 31.06
C PRO A 283 22.21 -27.32 30.05
N LYS A 284 20.97 -27.05 29.66
CA LYS A 284 20.18 -27.83 28.72
C LYS A 284 19.85 -27.05 27.44
N GLU A 285 20.47 -25.91 27.24
CA GLU A 285 20.25 -25.09 26.07
C GLU A 285 21.22 -25.54 24.96
N PHE A 286 20.66 -25.82 23.76
CA PHE A 286 21.41 -26.44 22.66
C PHE A 286 22.53 -25.55 22.13
N GLU A 287 22.24 -24.27 21.84
CA GLU A 287 23.16 -23.34 21.19
C GLU A 287 24.41 -23.09 22.07
N GLY A 288 24.22 -22.94 23.38
CA GLY A 288 25.30 -22.77 24.32
C GLY A 288 26.22 -23.98 24.36
N LEU A 289 25.67 -25.21 24.42
CA LEU A 289 26.45 -26.44 24.40
C LEU A 289 27.20 -26.61 23.07
N TYR A 290 26.57 -26.31 21.96
CA TYR A 290 27.19 -26.35 20.64
C TYR A 290 28.39 -25.39 20.57
N LEU A 291 28.19 -24.12 20.89
CA LEU A 291 29.24 -23.11 20.85
C LEU A 291 30.36 -23.43 21.81
N MET A 292 30.05 -23.90 23.04
CA MET A 292 31.07 -24.33 23.98
C MET A 292 31.93 -25.45 23.40
N GLY A 293 31.31 -26.45 22.73
CA GLY A 293 32.05 -27.52 22.06
C GLY A 293 32.94 -27.01 20.92
N VAL A 294 32.47 -26.03 20.14
CA VAL A 294 33.29 -25.41 19.07
C VAL A 294 34.45 -24.60 19.63
N ILE A 295 34.22 -23.81 20.67
CA ILE A 295 35.30 -23.02 21.35
C ILE A 295 36.33 -23.93 22.03
N ASP A 296 35.91 -24.97 22.78
CA ASP A 296 36.81 -25.95 23.37
C ASP A 296 37.61 -26.69 22.30
N ARG A 297 36.99 -27.06 21.15
CA ARG A 297 37.74 -27.64 20.02
C ARG A 297 38.80 -26.67 19.51
N GLY A 298 38.47 -25.40 19.33
CA GLY A 298 39.43 -24.40 18.88
C GLY A 298 40.55 -24.14 19.85
N ALA A 299 40.23 -24.18 21.14
CA ALA A 299 41.22 -24.07 22.22
C ALA A 299 42.08 -25.33 22.46
N GLY A 300 41.80 -26.45 21.76
CA GLY A 300 42.51 -27.72 21.96
C GLY A 300 42.00 -28.58 23.11
N ASN A 301 40.94 -28.18 23.80
CA ASN A 301 40.36 -28.91 24.94
C ASN A 301 39.46 -30.08 24.48
N TYR A 302 40.03 -31.00 23.69
CA TYR A 302 39.28 -32.04 22.97
C TYR A 302 38.43 -32.94 23.88
N ALA A 303 38.96 -33.34 25.07
CA ALA A 303 38.20 -34.20 26.00
C ALA A 303 36.91 -33.49 26.53
N HIS A 304 36.98 -32.20 26.83
CA HIS A 304 35.82 -31.42 27.26
C HIS A 304 34.88 -31.16 26.11
N ALA A 305 35.43 -30.82 24.94
CA ALA A 305 34.64 -30.63 23.70
C ALA A 305 33.81 -31.88 23.36
N GLU A 306 34.40 -33.09 23.46
CA GLU A 306 33.65 -34.36 23.28
C GLU A 306 32.43 -34.44 24.20
N THR A 307 32.66 -34.19 25.50
CA THR A 307 31.60 -34.29 26.52
C THR A 307 30.46 -33.35 26.21
N VAL A 308 30.74 -32.11 25.85
CA VAL A 308 29.75 -31.08 25.60
C VAL A 308 29.02 -31.34 24.27
N LEU A 309 29.74 -31.70 23.20
CA LEU A 309 29.14 -32.01 21.90
C LEU A 309 28.24 -33.26 21.95
N ARG A 310 28.56 -34.27 22.75
CA ARG A 310 27.68 -35.44 23.00
C ARG A 310 26.37 -35.00 23.67
N ARG A 311 26.43 -34.04 24.61
CA ARG A 311 25.22 -33.46 25.22
C ARG A 311 24.39 -32.66 24.18
N ALA A 312 25.04 -31.89 23.33
CA ALA A 312 24.36 -31.16 22.25
C ALA A 312 23.67 -32.10 21.25
N ILE A 313 24.33 -33.22 20.85
CA ILE A 313 23.75 -34.26 20.00
C ILE A 313 22.50 -34.91 20.66
N ALA A 314 22.50 -35.10 21.97
CA ALA A 314 21.34 -35.65 22.67
C ALA A 314 20.11 -34.74 22.59
N LEU A 315 20.32 -33.42 22.50
CA LEU A 315 19.26 -32.43 22.33
C LEU A 315 18.80 -32.28 20.85
N ASN A 316 19.76 -32.31 19.92
CA ASN A 316 19.48 -32.26 18.49
C ASN A 316 20.32 -33.30 17.73
N PRO A 317 19.79 -34.52 17.54
CA PRO A 317 20.50 -35.62 16.89
C PRO A 317 20.85 -35.40 15.42
N ASN A 318 20.17 -34.52 14.72
CA ASN A 318 20.31 -34.28 13.29
C ASN A 318 20.99 -32.96 12.95
N HIS A 319 21.77 -32.39 13.86
CA HIS A 319 22.55 -31.18 13.59
C HIS A 319 23.90 -31.51 12.94
N TYR A 320 24.09 -31.08 11.69
CA TYR A 320 25.32 -31.34 10.93
C TYR A 320 26.57 -30.86 11.65
N ASP A 321 26.63 -29.58 12.05
CA ASP A 321 27.87 -28.99 12.63
C ASP A 321 28.30 -29.66 13.93
N VAL A 322 27.38 -30.11 14.78
CA VAL A 322 27.69 -30.78 16.02
C VAL A 322 28.32 -32.14 15.70
N ARG A 323 27.81 -32.87 14.74
CA ARG A 323 28.37 -34.17 14.32
C ARG A 323 29.72 -34.03 13.66
N TYR A 324 29.87 -33.04 12.77
CA TYR A 324 31.17 -32.71 12.18
C TYR A 324 32.21 -32.38 13.24
N ASN A 325 31.88 -31.45 14.18
CA ASN A 325 32.81 -31.08 15.27
C ASN A 325 33.16 -32.25 16.19
N LEU A 326 32.17 -33.10 16.53
CA LEU A 326 32.46 -34.31 17.33
C LEU A 326 33.33 -35.30 16.56
N GLY A 327 33.09 -35.50 15.27
CA GLY A 327 33.95 -36.34 14.41
C GLY A 327 35.40 -35.84 14.38
N PHE A 328 35.58 -34.52 14.21
CA PHE A 328 36.90 -33.88 14.28
C PHE A 328 37.58 -34.12 15.65
N VAL A 329 36.88 -33.87 16.73
CA VAL A 329 37.39 -34.03 18.12
C VAL A 329 37.75 -35.47 18.40
N LEU A 330 36.95 -36.44 18.03
CA LEU A 330 37.21 -37.86 18.18
C LEU A 330 38.47 -38.33 17.40
N ALA A 331 38.65 -37.78 16.18
CA ALA A 331 39.85 -38.05 15.39
C ALA A 331 41.11 -37.53 16.12
N ARG A 332 41.04 -36.35 16.69
CA ARG A 332 42.15 -35.76 17.50
C ARG A 332 42.43 -36.51 18.80
N LEU A 333 41.41 -37.14 19.37
CA LEU A 333 41.56 -38.02 20.57
C LEU A 333 42.03 -39.42 20.24
N GLY A 334 42.40 -39.72 18.98
CA GLY A 334 42.88 -41.05 18.56
C GLY A 334 41.77 -42.11 18.48
N ARG A 335 40.53 -41.73 18.27
CA ARG A 335 39.37 -42.65 18.19
C ARG A 335 38.75 -42.62 16.78
N PRO A 336 39.51 -43.08 15.73
CA PRO A 336 39.12 -42.89 14.36
C PRO A 336 37.85 -43.67 13.98
N ALA A 337 37.57 -44.83 14.57
CA ALA A 337 36.34 -45.59 14.30
C ALA A 337 35.07 -44.87 14.77
N GLU A 338 35.14 -44.14 15.87
CA GLU A 338 34.00 -43.32 16.32
C GLU A 338 33.92 -42.03 15.53
N ALA A 339 35.05 -41.41 15.20
CA ALA A 339 35.10 -40.23 14.34
C ALA A 339 34.45 -40.52 13.00
N ARG A 340 34.73 -41.63 12.34
CA ARG A 340 34.11 -42.08 11.10
C ARG A 340 32.57 -42.06 11.20
N ARG A 341 32.01 -42.71 12.23
CA ARG A 341 30.53 -42.77 12.41
C ARG A 341 29.90 -41.39 12.52
N GLN A 342 30.57 -40.45 13.18
CA GLN A 342 30.03 -39.08 13.29
C GLN A 342 30.15 -38.32 11.98
N LEU A 343 31.25 -38.48 11.23
CA LEU A 343 31.45 -37.83 9.93
C LEU A 343 30.55 -38.42 8.85
N GLU A 344 30.33 -39.76 8.84
CA GLU A 344 29.35 -40.40 7.96
C GLU A 344 27.95 -39.80 8.16
N ARG A 345 27.55 -39.63 9.45
CA ARG A 345 26.25 -39.01 9.73
C ARG A 345 26.22 -37.52 9.37
N ALA A 346 27.33 -36.80 9.55
CA ALA A 346 27.45 -35.42 9.10
C ALA A 346 27.28 -35.31 7.59
N LEU A 347 27.94 -36.16 6.80
CA LEU A 347 27.83 -36.20 5.34
C LEU A 347 26.45 -36.65 4.84
N GLN A 348 25.73 -37.48 5.61
CA GLN A 348 24.31 -37.77 5.30
C GLN A 348 23.42 -36.54 5.48
N LEU A 349 23.72 -35.70 6.45
CA LEU A 349 22.96 -34.47 6.74
C LEU A 349 23.35 -33.34 5.78
N ASN A 350 24.61 -33.22 5.44
CA ASN A 350 25.14 -32.29 4.45
C ASN A 350 26.14 -33.00 3.51
N PRO A 351 25.63 -33.62 2.43
CA PRO A 351 26.48 -34.31 1.45
C PRO A 351 27.51 -33.41 0.78
N ASN A 352 27.28 -32.11 0.77
CA ASN A 352 28.12 -31.15 0.03
C ASN A 352 29.25 -30.53 0.84
N SER A 353 29.45 -30.94 2.10
CA SER A 353 30.53 -30.40 2.92
C SER A 353 31.91 -30.91 2.51
N SER A 354 32.72 -30.05 1.92
CA SER A 354 34.11 -30.30 1.59
C SER A 354 34.98 -30.53 2.87
N GLU A 355 34.67 -29.80 3.95
CA GLU A 355 35.38 -29.92 5.22
C GLU A 355 35.15 -31.32 5.83
N ALA A 356 33.92 -31.81 5.84
CA ALA A 356 33.61 -33.13 6.39
C ALA A 356 34.24 -34.24 5.54
N GLN A 357 34.28 -34.09 4.21
CA GLN A 357 34.94 -35.04 3.30
C GLN A 357 36.46 -35.09 3.53
N PHE A 358 37.10 -33.92 3.65
CA PHE A 358 38.53 -33.84 3.95
C PHE A 358 38.85 -34.51 5.29
N GLN A 359 38.05 -34.27 6.34
CA GLN A 359 38.21 -34.91 7.63
C GLN A 359 37.97 -36.42 7.56
N MET A 360 36.96 -36.86 6.78
CA MET A 360 36.66 -38.27 6.54
C MET A 360 37.85 -38.98 5.87
N ALA A 361 38.42 -38.40 4.84
CA ALA A 361 39.61 -38.95 4.16
C ALA A 361 40.79 -39.11 5.14
N GLY A 362 41.00 -38.14 6.03
CA GLY A 362 41.99 -38.22 7.08
C GLY A 362 41.75 -39.38 8.06
N VAL A 363 40.51 -39.56 8.47
CA VAL A 363 40.09 -40.65 9.37
C VAL A 363 40.22 -42.01 8.70
N LEU A 364 39.78 -42.16 7.45
CA LEU A 364 39.88 -43.40 6.65
C LEU A 364 41.36 -43.81 6.45
N ARG A 365 42.25 -42.86 6.20
CA ARG A 365 43.70 -43.12 6.11
C ARG A 365 44.24 -43.67 7.42
N THR A 366 43.82 -43.12 8.57
CA THR A 366 44.22 -43.60 9.90
C THR A 366 43.70 -45.00 10.17
N LEU A 367 42.55 -45.39 9.64
CA LEU A 367 41.97 -46.71 9.71
C LEU A 367 42.58 -47.71 8.72
N GLY A 368 43.48 -47.28 7.82
CA GLY A 368 44.13 -48.13 6.82
C GLY A 368 43.32 -48.32 5.53
N GLU A 369 42.13 -47.66 5.42
CA GLU A 369 41.23 -47.74 4.26
C GLU A 369 41.67 -46.77 3.17
N ARG A 370 42.83 -47.00 2.54
CA ARG A 370 43.51 -46.06 1.65
C ARG A 370 42.70 -45.77 0.37
N GLU A 371 42.01 -46.74 -0.21
CA GLU A 371 41.23 -46.59 -1.43
C GLU A 371 40.04 -45.62 -1.18
N LYS A 372 39.29 -45.83 -0.11
CA LYS A 372 38.18 -44.95 0.27
C LYS A 372 38.66 -43.55 0.63
N ALA A 373 39.83 -43.45 1.28
CA ALA A 373 40.40 -42.13 1.58
C ALA A 373 40.75 -41.35 0.30
N GLN A 374 41.24 -42.03 -0.74
CA GLN A 374 41.53 -41.42 -2.04
C GLN A 374 40.24 -41.01 -2.77
N GLU A 375 39.16 -41.79 -2.67
CA GLU A 375 37.85 -41.45 -3.22
C GLU A 375 37.31 -40.17 -2.56
N GLU A 376 37.30 -40.05 -1.25
CA GLU A 376 36.87 -38.86 -0.55
C GLU A 376 37.75 -37.62 -0.86
N LEU A 377 39.08 -37.81 -1.02
CA LEU A 377 39.95 -36.71 -1.47
C LEU A 377 39.64 -36.25 -2.88
N LYS A 378 39.33 -37.18 -3.80
CA LYS A 378 38.96 -36.86 -5.19
C LYS A 378 37.66 -36.01 -5.20
N VAL A 379 36.68 -36.39 -4.39
CA VAL A 379 35.43 -35.63 -4.27
C VAL A 379 35.70 -34.23 -3.66
N PHE A 380 36.57 -34.18 -2.64
CA PHE A 380 36.98 -32.89 -2.05
C PHE A 380 37.65 -31.96 -3.10
N GLU A 381 38.61 -32.49 -3.88
CA GLU A 381 39.32 -31.75 -4.92
C GLU A 381 38.35 -31.22 -6.01
N GLN A 382 37.45 -32.08 -6.46
CA GLN A 382 36.41 -31.68 -7.44
C GLN A 382 35.57 -30.52 -6.91
N ARG A 383 35.10 -30.60 -5.66
CA ARG A 383 34.27 -29.53 -5.03
C ARG A 383 35.07 -28.25 -4.79
N LYS A 384 36.33 -28.38 -4.41
CA LYS A 384 37.23 -27.24 -4.27
C LYS A 384 37.39 -26.50 -5.59
N GLN A 385 37.58 -27.24 -6.69
CA GLN A 385 37.67 -26.65 -8.04
C GLN A 385 36.34 -25.99 -8.43
N GLU A 386 35.20 -26.60 -8.11
CA GLU A 386 33.88 -26.01 -8.37
C GLU A 386 33.68 -24.73 -7.55
N SER A 387 34.05 -24.71 -6.27
CA SER A 387 34.01 -23.51 -5.42
C SER A 387 34.90 -22.38 -5.98
N VAL A 388 36.10 -22.71 -6.48
CA VAL A 388 36.97 -21.71 -7.13
C VAL A 388 36.30 -21.10 -8.36
N LYS A 389 35.69 -21.94 -9.21
CA LYS A 389 34.94 -21.46 -10.39
C LYS A 389 33.78 -20.56 -9.99
N GLN A 390 33.01 -20.93 -8.98
CA GLN A 390 31.90 -20.11 -8.44
C GLN A 390 32.39 -18.77 -7.91
N ASN A 391 33.53 -18.73 -7.20
CA ASN A 391 34.12 -17.48 -6.73
C ASN A 391 34.58 -16.57 -7.89
N VAL A 392 35.19 -17.16 -8.93
CA VAL A 392 35.56 -16.42 -10.15
C VAL A 392 34.30 -15.89 -10.84
N ALA A 393 33.25 -16.72 -10.99
CA ALA A 393 31.97 -16.30 -11.54
C ALA A 393 31.35 -15.13 -10.76
N ALA A 394 31.33 -15.23 -9.41
CA ALA A 394 30.81 -14.15 -8.57
C ALA A 394 31.62 -12.85 -8.71
N THR A 395 32.96 -12.96 -8.83
CA THR A 395 33.83 -11.80 -9.07
C THR A 395 33.51 -11.15 -10.39
N ARG A 396 33.33 -11.93 -11.48
CA ARG A 396 32.97 -11.43 -12.81
C ARG A 396 31.57 -10.78 -12.81
N ALA A 397 30.60 -11.38 -12.15
CA ALA A 397 29.27 -10.82 -12.00
C ALA A 397 29.29 -9.46 -11.25
N ASN A 398 30.11 -9.34 -10.18
CA ASN A 398 30.28 -8.07 -9.51
C ASN A 398 30.92 -6.99 -10.42
N GLN A 399 31.96 -7.37 -11.19
CA GLN A 399 32.56 -6.47 -12.18
C GLN A 399 31.54 -6.04 -13.26
N ALA A 400 30.67 -6.95 -13.68
CA ALA A 400 29.57 -6.64 -14.59
C ALA A 400 28.56 -5.64 -13.98
N ASN A 401 28.20 -5.83 -12.71
CA ASN A 401 27.38 -4.86 -11.98
C ASN A 401 28.02 -3.46 -11.92
N ASP A 402 29.33 -3.40 -11.71
CA ASP A 402 30.07 -2.13 -11.69
C ASP A 402 30.11 -1.47 -13.08
N ALA A 403 30.30 -2.25 -14.14
CA ALA A 403 30.24 -1.77 -15.54
C ALA A 403 28.83 -1.20 -15.85
N LEU A 404 27.76 -1.89 -15.43
CA LEU A 404 26.38 -1.40 -15.58
C LEU A 404 26.13 -0.08 -14.85
N ARG A 405 26.70 0.11 -13.66
CA ARG A 405 26.61 1.38 -12.92
C ARG A 405 27.38 2.49 -13.62
N ALA A 406 28.48 2.16 -14.27
CA ALA A 406 29.26 3.08 -15.08
C ALA A 406 28.62 3.40 -16.45
N GLY A 407 27.55 2.70 -16.83
CA GLY A 407 26.85 2.88 -18.11
C GLY A 407 27.45 2.06 -19.25
N ASP A 408 28.46 1.23 -19.01
CA ASP A 408 29.11 0.37 -20.01
C ASP A 408 28.37 -0.98 -20.11
N VAL A 409 27.25 -0.94 -20.81
CA VAL A 409 26.30 -2.05 -20.86
C VAL A 409 26.85 -3.24 -21.67
N GLU A 410 27.53 -2.95 -22.77
CA GLU A 410 28.15 -3.97 -23.64
C GLU A 410 29.19 -4.79 -22.88
N HIS A 411 30.08 -4.11 -22.19
CA HIS A 411 31.11 -4.75 -21.36
C HIS A 411 30.50 -5.55 -20.21
N ALA A 412 29.42 -5.04 -19.59
CA ALA A 412 28.69 -5.79 -18.57
C ALA A 412 28.11 -7.11 -19.09
N VAL A 413 27.54 -7.12 -20.30
CA VAL A 413 27.02 -8.34 -20.94
C VAL A 413 28.15 -9.36 -21.18
N GLU A 414 29.34 -8.90 -21.62
CA GLU A 414 30.50 -9.79 -21.78
C GLU A 414 30.91 -10.43 -20.45
N LEU A 415 31.04 -9.61 -19.40
CA LEU A 415 31.41 -10.08 -18.06
C LEU A 415 30.39 -11.07 -17.47
N TYR A 416 29.07 -10.84 -17.66
CA TYR A 416 28.07 -11.81 -17.24
C TYR A 416 28.16 -13.12 -18.01
N ARG A 417 28.45 -13.10 -19.32
CA ARG A 417 28.69 -14.30 -20.12
C ARG A 417 29.93 -15.06 -19.65
N GLU A 418 30.99 -14.35 -19.27
CA GLU A 418 32.17 -14.95 -18.65
C GLU A 418 31.84 -15.58 -17.28
N ALA A 419 31.04 -14.91 -16.46
CA ALA A 419 30.57 -15.45 -15.19
C ALA A 419 29.75 -16.74 -15.38
N ILE A 420 28.83 -16.74 -16.32
CA ILE A 420 28.00 -17.91 -16.68
C ILE A 420 28.87 -19.07 -17.21
N ALA A 421 29.94 -18.78 -17.97
CA ALA A 421 30.86 -19.80 -18.43
C ALA A 421 31.58 -20.52 -17.28
N GLN A 422 31.83 -19.83 -16.16
CA GLN A 422 32.43 -20.41 -14.96
C GLN A 422 31.40 -21.13 -14.05
N ASP A 423 30.19 -20.58 -13.91
CA ASP A 423 29.09 -21.17 -13.14
C ASP A 423 27.76 -21.14 -13.93
N PRO A 424 27.56 -22.11 -14.83
CA PRO A 424 26.37 -22.15 -15.70
C PRO A 424 25.09 -22.57 -14.96
N LYS A 425 25.16 -22.86 -13.65
CA LYS A 425 24.00 -23.24 -12.84
C LYS A 425 23.44 -22.09 -12.01
N ASN A 426 24.04 -20.93 -12.06
CA ASN A 426 23.60 -19.77 -11.30
C ASN A 426 22.47 -19.00 -12.02
N GLY A 427 21.24 -19.31 -11.70
CA GLY A 427 20.06 -18.66 -12.29
C GLY A 427 20.03 -17.14 -12.08
N ARG A 428 20.59 -16.65 -10.97
CA ARG A 428 20.66 -15.21 -10.69
C ARG A 428 21.54 -14.46 -11.69
N THR A 429 22.69 -15.04 -12.07
CA THR A 429 23.57 -14.43 -13.08
C THR A 429 22.90 -14.35 -14.45
N TYR A 430 22.07 -15.33 -14.82
CA TYR A 430 21.25 -15.23 -16.04
C TYR A 430 20.21 -14.11 -15.96
N TYR A 431 19.58 -13.91 -14.82
CA TYR A 431 18.66 -12.78 -14.60
C TYR A 431 19.38 -11.43 -14.71
N ASP A 432 20.56 -11.30 -14.09
CA ASP A 432 21.37 -10.08 -14.17
C ASP A 432 21.82 -9.81 -15.61
N LEU A 433 22.18 -10.87 -16.38
CA LEU A 433 22.44 -10.78 -17.82
C LEU A 433 21.21 -10.27 -18.59
N ALA A 434 20.03 -10.78 -18.26
CA ALA A 434 18.80 -10.36 -18.91
C ALA A 434 18.51 -8.88 -18.71
N LEU A 435 18.72 -8.34 -17.49
CA LEU A 435 18.58 -6.91 -17.22
C LEU A 435 19.59 -6.03 -18.00
N ALA A 436 20.79 -6.55 -18.26
CA ALA A 436 21.75 -5.88 -19.11
C ALA A 436 21.32 -5.91 -20.59
N LEU A 437 20.78 -7.02 -21.06
CA LEU A 437 20.25 -7.18 -22.42
C LEU A 437 19.00 -6.33 -22.68
N ASP A 438 18.14 -6.16 -21.68
CA ASP A 438 17.02 -5.20 -21.73
C ASP A 438 17.51 -3.79 -22.05
N ARG A 439 18.57 -3.32 -21.34
CA ARG A 439 19.16 -2.01 -21.61
C ARG A 439 19.77 -1.86 -23.01
N LEU A 440 20.22 -2.95 -23.60
CA LEU A 440 20.68 -2.99 -25.01
C LEU A 440 19.54 -3.09 -26.01
N GLY A 441 18.32 -3.38 -25.56
CA GLY A 441 17.16 -3.64 -26.41
C GLY A 441 17.18 -5.00 -27.12
N ASP A 442 18.06 -5.94 -26.72
CA ASP A 442 18.12 -7.30 -27.29
C ASP A 442 17.07 -8.20 -26.63
N ARG A 443 15.81 -8.03 -27.05
CA ARG A 443 14.63 -8.71 -26.48
C ARG A 443 14.67 -10.23 -26.59
N ASN A 444 15.32 -10.75 -27.65
CA ASN A 444 15.40 -12.21 -27.85
C ASN A 444 16.36 -12.86 -26.85
N SER A 445 17.57 -12.31 -26.75
CA SER A 445 18.57 -12.80 -25.80
C SER A 445 18.14 -12.58 -24.34
N GLU A 446 17.41 -11.48 -24.05
CA GLU A 446 16.82 -11.22 -22.75
C GLU A 446 15.85 -12.33 -22.35
N ARG A 447 14.89 -12.68 -23.24
CA ARG A 447 13.93 -13.76 -23.00
C ARG A 447 14.64 -15.10 -22.74
N ASP A 448 15.60 -15.47 -23.59
CA ASP A 448 16.37 -16.70 -23.43
C ASP A 448 17.09 -16.77 -22.07
N ALA A 449 17.66 -15.66 -21.63
CA ALA A 449 18.33 -15.57 -20.34
C ALA A 449 17.34 -15.69 -19.17
N LEU A 450 16.18 -15.04 -19.24
CA LEU A 450 15.13 -15.13 -18.22
C LEU A 450 14.55 -16.56 -18.11
N GLU A 451 14.30 -17.23 -19.23
CA GLU A 451 13.83 -18.63 -19.25
C GLU A 451 14.85 -19.58 -18.61
N LYS A 452 16.14 -19.36 -18.85
CA LYS A 452 17.20 -20.11 -18.18
C LYS A 452 17.25 -19.79 -16.68
N ALA A 453 17.05 -18.53 -16.28
CA ALA A 453 16.99 -18.15 -14.87
C ALA A 453 15.86 -18.90 -14.15
N VAL A 454 14.66 -18.94 -14.72
CA VAL A 454 13.50 -19.71 -14.19
C VAL A 454 13.77 -21.21 -14.16
N ALA A 455 14.37 -21.77 -15.21
CA ALA A 455 14.67 -23.20 -15.27
C ALA A 455 15.69 -23.64 -14.21
N LEU A 456 16.65 -22.77 -13.85
CA LEU A 456 17.69 -23.03 -12.87
C LEU A 456 17.23 -22.75 -11.42
N ASP A 457 16.37 -21.75 -11.22
CA ASP A 457 15.78 -21.43 -9.92
C ASP A 457 14.28 -21.11 -10.09
N SER A 458 13.45 -22.13 -9.97
CA SER A 458 12.00 -22.01 -10.08
C SER A 458 11.34 -21.27 -8.90
N THR A 459 12.09 -20.89 -7.88
CA THR A 459 11.59 -20.12 -6.71
C THR A 459 11.92 -18.63 -6.79
N PHE A 460 12.63 -18.22 -7.85
CA PHE A 460 13.08 -16.85 -8.05
C PHE A 460 12.01 -16.01 -8.77
N ALA A 461 11.28 -15.17 -8.04
CA ALA A 461 10.15 -14.40 -8.57
C ALA A 461 10.50 -13.33 -9.65
N PRO A 462 11.64 -12.57 -9.57
CA PRO A 462 11.92 -11.48 -10.50
C PRO A 462 11.96 -11.87 -11.98
N PRO A 463 12.55 -13.00 -12.43
CA PRO A 463 12.51 -13.39 -13.84
C PRO A 463 11.09 -13.58 -14.38
N HIS A 464 10.16 -14.10 -13.57
CA HIS A 464 8.77 -14.21 -13.96
C HIS A 464 8.12 -12.85 -14.21
N ASN A 465 8.38 -11.85 -13.36
CA ASN A 465 7.87 -10.50 -13.56
C ASN A 465 8.41 -9.90 -14.89
N GLN A 466 9.70 -10.07 -15.17
CA GLN A 466 10.30 -9.55 -16.40
C GLN A 466 9.78 -10.29 -17.65
N LEU A 467 9.62 -11.62 -17.61
CA LEU A 467 8.97 -12.39 -18.68
C LEU A 467 7.52 -11.93 -18.91
N GLY A 468 6.80 -11.62 -17.85
CA GLY A 468 5.46 -11.04 -17.93
C GLY A 468 5.46 -9.70 -18.65
N PHE A 469 6.42 -8.83 -18.35
CA PHE A 469 6.59 -7.55 -19.01
C PHE A 469 6.90 -7.70 -20.50
N LEU A 470 7.86 -8.56 -20.87
CA LEU A 470 8.18 -8.88 -22.27
C LEU A 470 6.97 -9.45 -23.04
N SER A 471 6.17 -10.28 -22.39
CA SER A 471 4.95 -10.83 -23.00
C SER A 471 3.90 -9.76 -23.23
N LEU A 472 3.79 -8.79 -22.30
CA LEU A 472 2.88 -7.65 -22.45
C LEU A 472 3.31 -6.74 -23.62
N GLU A 473 4.60 -6.42 -23.74
CA GLU A 473 5.15 -5.67 -24.89
C GLU A 473 4.90 -6.39 -26.23
N ALA A 474 4.97 -7.72 -26.24
CA ALA A 474 4.66 -8.53 -27.41
C ALA A 474 3.15 -8.69 -27.68
N GLY A 475 2.28 -8.05 -26.90
CA GLY A 475 0.81 -8.18 -27.02
C GLY A 475 0.24 -9.51 -26.54
N GLN A 476 1.02 -10.35 -25.87
CA GLN A 476 0.65 -11.67 -25.36
C GLN A 476 0.08 -11.56 -23.94
N ALA A 477 -1.11 -10.96 -23.82
CA ALA A 477 -1.72 -10.63 -22.53
C ALA A 477 -1.97 -11.84 -21.61
N ALA A 478 -2.28 -13.00 -22.16
CA ALA A 478 -2.52 -14.23 -21.39
C ALA A 478 -1.22 -14.77 -20.75
N ASP A 479 -0.13 -14.77 -21.52
CA ASP A 479 1.18 -15.20 -21.03
C ASP A 479 1.71 -14.21 -19.97
N ALA A 480 1.53 -12.90 -20.21
CA ALA A 480 1.88 -11.87 -19.25
C ALA A 480 1.13 -12.06 -17.91
N GLU A 481 -0.18 -12.33 -17.96
CA GLU A 481 -0.99 -12.61 -16.77
C GLU A 481 -0.47 -13.83 -16.00
N GLN A 482 -0.14 -14.90 -16.71
CA GLN A 482 0.40 -16.12 -16.11
C GLN A 482 1.73 -15.86 -15.40
N GLN A 483 2.65 -15.14 -16.04
CA GLN A 483 3.97 -14.84 -15.50
C GLN A 483 3.89 -13.90 -14.28
N PHE A 484 3.09 -12.83 -14.32
CA PHE A 484 2.90 -11.95 -13.16
C PHE A 484 2.28 -12.69 -11.98
N LYS A 485 1.30 -13.57 -12.21
CA LYS A 485 0.72 -14.42 -11.16
C LYS A 485 1.75 -15.40 -10.58
N ALA A 486 2.62 -15.97 -11.40
CA ALA A 486 3.70 -16.82 -10.93
C ALA A 486 4.66 -16.03 -10.02
N ALA A 487 5.06 -14.81 -10.43
CA ALA A 487 5.89 -13.94 -9.60
C ALA A 487 5.25 -13.62 -8.23
N ILE A 488 3.96 -13.29 -8.22
CA ILE A 488 3.21 -12.98 -6.98
C ILE A 488 3.02 -14.24 -6.12
N ALA A 489 2.84 -15.41 -6.73
CA ALA A 489 2.72 -16.67 -5.98
C ALA A 489 4.02 -17.05 -5.27
N LEU A 490 5.17 -16.75 -5.90
CA LEU A 490 6.50 -16.98 -5.33
C LEU A 490 6.86 -15.92 -4.26
N ASP A 491 6.52 -14.66 -4.52
CA ASP A 491 6.68 -13.56 -3.58
C ASP A 491 5.38 -12.73 -3.50
N PRO A 492 4.50 -13.01 -2.52
CA PRO A 492 3.26 -12.27 -2.33
C PRO A 492 3.44 -10.79 -2.00
N GLN A 493 4.67 -10.36 -1.68
CA GLN A 493 4.98 -8.96 -1.36
C GLN A 493 5.66 -8.22 -2.53
N TYR A 494 5.79 -8.86 -3.68
CA TYR A 494 6.48 -8.30 -4.85
C TYR A 494 5.62 -7.20 -5.50
N ALA A 495 5.82 -5.96 -5.05
CA ALA A 495 5.01 -4.80 -5.41
C ALA A 495 5.01 -4.51 -6.92
N GLU A 496 6.16 -4.69 -7.59
CA GLU A 496 6.28 -4.45 -9.03
C GLU A 496 5.42 -5.44 -9.83
N ALA A 497 5.41 -6.72 -9.47
CA ALA A 497 4.57 -7.71 -10.13
C ALA A 497 3.07 -7.46 -9.90
N GLN A 498 2.70 -7.03 -8.68
CA GLN A 498 1.33 -6.62 -8.37
C GLN A 498 0.91 -5.41 -9.20
N ASN A 499 1.78 -4.38 -9.29
CA ASN A 499 1.53 -3.21 -10.13
C ASN A 499 1.36 -3.60 -11.60
N ASN A 500 2.25 -4.43 -12.15
CA ASN A 500 2.22 -4.81 -13.55
C ASN A 500 0.98 -5.64 -13.90
N LEU A 501 0.58 -6.58 -13.03
CA LEU A 501 -0.69 -7.29 -13.18
C LEU A 501 -1.89 -6.35 -13.06
N GLY A 502 -1.81 -5.36 -12.17
CA GLY A 502 -2.82 -4.31 -12.02
C GLY A 502 -2.99 -3.48 -13.29
N VAL A 503 -1.88 -3.10 -13.94
CA VAL A 503 -1.90 -2.38 -15.24
C VAL A 503 -2.56 -3.22 -16.32
N LEU A 504 -2.18 -4.50 -16.42
CA LEU A 504 -2.79 -5.44 -17.38
C LEU A 504 -4.31 -5.55 -17.16
N TYR A 505 -4.75 -5.66 -15.91
CA TYR A 505 -6.19 -5.72 -15.60
C TYR A 505 -6.92 -4.42 -15.87
N GLY A 506 -6.27 -3.27 -15.64
CA GLY A 506 -6.80 -1.97 -16.03
C GLY A 506 -7.05 -1.86 -17.54
N GLN A 507 -6.11 -2.28 -18.36
CA GLN A 507 -6.23 -2.33 -19.82
C GLN A 507 -7.37 -3.27 -20.29
N GLN A 508 -7.65 -4.33 -19.54
CA GLN A 508 -8.77 -5.25 -19.79
C GLN A 508 -10.12 -4.76 -19.23
N GLY A 509 -10.19 -3.57 -18.65
CA GLY A 509 -11.40 -3.03 -18.00
C GLY A 509 -11.78 -3.70 -16.66
N LYS A 510 -10.92 -4.56 -16.11
CA LYS A 510 -11.13 -5.23 -14.81
C LYS A 510 -10.76 -4.31 -13.63
N ASN A 511 -11.37 -3.12 -13.57
CA ASN A 511 -10.97 -2.02 -12.69
C ASN A 511 -10.94 -2.37 -11.19
N LYS A 512 -11.88 -3.18 -10.69
CA LYS A 512 -11.88 -3.62 -9.27
C LYS A 512 -10.69 -4.51 -8.93
N ALA A 513 -10.31 -5.42 -9.82
CA ALA A 513 -9.16 -6.28 -9.63
C ALA A 513 -7.85 -5.49 -9.70
N ALA A 514 -7.76 -4.53 -10.64
CA ALA A 514 -6.63 -3.62 -10.77
C ALA A 514 -6.46 -2.77 -9.49
N GLU A 515 -7.55 -2.19 -8.97
CA GLU A 515 -7.53 -1.43 -7.70
C GLU A 515 -6.98 -2.27 -6.54
N GLY A 516 -7.45 -3.53 -6.41
CA GLY A 516 -6.96 -4.43 -5.35
C GLY A 516 -5.45 -4.67 -5.42
N LEU A 517 -4.92 -4.90 -6.61
CA LEU A 517 -3.49 -5.12 -6.85
C LEU A 517 -2.65 -3.86 -6.61
N PHE A 518 -3.11 -2.68 -7.06
CA PHE A 518 -2.41 -1.43 -6.79
C PHE A 518 -2.38 -1.09 -5.29
N ARG A 519 -3.47 -1.37 -4.55
CA ARG A 519 -3.47 -1.22 -3.09
C ARG A 519 -2.44 -2.13 -2.43
N GLN A 520 -2.39 -3.40 -2.83
CA GLN A 520 -1.37 -4.34 -2.33
C GLN A 520 0.05 -3.84 -2.66
N ALA A 521 0.28 -3.36 -3.89
CA ALA A 521 1.58 -2.82 -4.30
C ALA A 521 1.99 -1.62 -3.43
N THR A 522 1.06 -0.67 -3.18
CA THR A 522 1.33 0.50 -2.32
C THR A 522 1.49 0.15 -0.84
N GLU A 523 0.85 -0.92 -0.37
CA GLU A 523 1.03 -1.43 1.00
C GLU A 523 2.35 -2.17 1.17
N ASN A 524 2.76 -2.94 0.17
CA ASN A 524 4.01 -3.71 0.20
C ASN A 524 5.24 -2.86 -0.05
N ASN A 525 5.14 -1.86 -0.94
CA ASN A 525 6.19 -0.87 -1.17
C ASN A 525 5.62 0.56 -1.14
N PRO A 526 5.57 1.20 0.04
CA PRO A 526 5.07 2.57 0.19
C PRO A 526 5.94 3.65 -0.48
N GLN A 527 7.10 3.30 -1.03
CA GLN A 527 7.94 4.21 -1.83
C GLN A 527 7.74 4.03 -3.34
N TYR A 528 6.80 3.19 -3.74
CA TYR A 528 6.55 2.93 -5.15
C TYR A 528 5.57 3.94 -5.75
N ALA A 529 6.04 5.14 -6.08
CA ALA A 529 5.22 6.25 -6.59
C ALA A 529 4.33 5.85 -7.78
N GLN A 530 4.84 5.03 -8.72
CA GLN A 530 4.08 4.59 -9.89
C GLN A 530 2.82 3.79 -9.51
N ALA A 531 2.88 2.95 -8.47
CA ALA A 531 1.71 2.22 -8.00
C ALA A 531 0.63 3.16 -7.42
N PHE A 532 1.04 4.22 -6.71
CA PHE A 532 0.12 5.27 -6.25
C PHE A 532 -0.50 6.03 -7.42
N VAL A 533 0.27 6.36 -8.46
CA VAL A 533 -0.27 7.01 -9.68
C VAL A 533 -1.32 6.12 -10.35
N ASN A 534 -1.01 4.84 -10.55
CA ASN A 534 -1.92 3.89 -11.19
C ASN A 534 -3.20 3.66 -10.35
N LEU A 535 -3.07 3.61 -9.02
CA LEU A 535 -4.22 3.54 -8.11
C LEU A 535 -5.08 4.80 -8.22
N GLY A 536 -4.46 5.98 -8.21
CA GLY A 536 -5.16 7.27 -8.34
C GLY A 536 -5.92 7.38 -9.66
N LEU A 537 -5.30 7.00 -10.78
CA LEU A 537 -5.96 6.97 -12.10
C LEU A 537 -7.12 5.97 -12.14
N THR A 538 -6.95 4.80 -11.52
CA THR A 538 -8.01 3.79 -11.44
C THR A 538 -9.21 4.28 -10.62
N LEU A 539 -8.97 4.95 -9.49
CA LEU A 539 -10.01 5.56 -8.66
C LEU A 539 -10.72 6.71 -9.39
N ALA A 540 -9.96 7.55 -10.11
CA ALA A 540 -10.53 8.61 -10.94
C ALA A 540 -11.43 8.07 -12.05
N GLY A 541 -11.02 6.98 -12.71
CA GLY A 541 -11.84 6.27 -13.70
C GLY A 541 -13.13 5.68 -13.12
N GLN A 542 -13.17 5.43 -11.81
CA GLN A 542 -14.37 5.01 -11.08
C GLN A 542 -15.17 6.19 -10.50
N SER A 543 -14.85 7.43 -10.87
CA SER A 543 -15.44 8.68 -10.36
C SER A 543 -15.24 8.92 -8.85
N ARG A 544 -14.30 8.23 -8.22
CA ARG A 544 -13.93 8.40 -6.81
C ARG A 544 -12.84 9.45 -6.65
N PHE A 545 -13.18 10.69 -7.03
CA PHE A 545 -12.19 11.76 -7.18
C PHE A 545 -11.52 12.19 -5.87
N ALA A 546 -12.25 12.19 -4.74
CA ALA A 546 -11.67 12.53 -3.44
C ALA A 546 -10.62 11.51 -2.98
N ASP A 547 -10.88 10.21 -3.16
CA ASP A 547 -9.92 9.14 -2.86
C ASP A 547 -8.70 9.24 -3.79
N ALA A 548 -8.94 9.55 -5.08
CA ALA A 548 -7.88 9.69 -6.07
C ALA A 548 -6.93 10.86 -5.73
N ASP A 549 -7.45 12.04 -5.30
CA ASP A 549 -6.60 13.18 -4.87
C ASP A 549 -5.69 12.78 -3.71
N GLY A 550 -6.22 12.12 -2.67
CA GLY A 550 -5.42 11.67 -1.52
C GLY A 550 -4.31 10.69 -1.90
N VAL A 551 -4.60 9.76 -2.81
CA VAL A 551 -3.61 8.78 -3.30
C VAL A 551 -2.55 9.44 -4.18
N LEU A 552 -2.93 10.36 -5.08
CA LEU A 552 -2.00 11.09 -5.93
C LEU A 552 -1.10 12.06 -5.13
N GLN A 553 -1.62 12.65 -4.05
CA GLN A 553 -0.79 13.38 -3.09
C GLN A 553 0.28 12.50 -2.46
N SER A 554 -0.04 11.22 -2.18
CA SER A 554 0.96 10.28 -1.66
C SER A 554 2.05 9.98 -2.69
N ALA A 555 1.70 9.85 -3.98
CA ALA A 555 2.68 9.75 -5.06
C ALA A 555 3.62 10.96 -5.12
N LEU A 556 3.06 12.18 -5.01
CA LEU A 556 3.83 13.44 -5.05
C LEU A 556 4.67 13.67 -3.78
N LYS A 557 4.30 13.10 -2.63
CA LYS A 557 5.17 13.11 -1.44
C LYS A 557 6.43 12.27 -1.65
N ILE A 558 6.33 11.19 -2.44
CA ILE A 558 7.45 10.30 -2.76
C ILE A 558 8.32 10.93 -3.87
N GLU A 559 7.67 11.35 -4.94
CA GLU A 559 8.29 11.96 -6.11
C GLU A 559 7.63 13.31 -6.43
N PRO A 560 8.07 14.43 -5.82
CA PRO A 560 7.42 15.72 -5.99
C PRO A 560 7.37 16.20 -7.45
N LYS A 561 8.33 15.81 -8.27
CA LYS A 561 8.43 16.21 -9.69
C LYS A 561 7.89 15.17 -10.67
N ASN A 562 7.06 14.25 -10.21
CA ASN A 562 6.44 13.23 -11.08
C ASN A 562 5.34 13.88 -11.95
N THR A 563 5.65 14.16 -13.21
CA THR A 563 4.75 14.84 -14.15
C THR A 563 3.46 14.08 -14.40
N LYS A 564 3.49 12.74 -14.36
CA LYS A 564 2.28 11.90 -14.50
C LYS A 564 1.35 12.06 -13.28
N ALA A 565 1.93 12.09 -12.07
CA ALA A 565 1.16 12.30 -10.85
C ALA A 565 0.55 13.71 -10.80
N LEU A 566 1.33 14.74 -11.16
CA LEU A 566 0.87 16.13 -11.22
C LEU A 566 -0.28 16.29 -12.23
N THR A 567 -0.11 15.74 -13.44
CA THR A 567 -1.15 15.77 -14.49
C THR A 567 -2.41 15.06 -14.04
N ALA A 568 -2.29 13.83 -13.52
CA ALA A 568 -3.42 13.04 -13.04
C ALA A 568 -4.16 13.77 -11.90
N ARG A 569 -3.41 14.36 -10.95
CA ARG A 569 -3.99 15.11 -9.83
C ARG A 569 -4.70 16.38 -10.33
N ALA A 570 -4.13 17.12 -11.28
CA ALA A 570 -4.75 18.29 -11.86
C ALA A 570 -6.09 17.94 -12.54
N MET A 571 -6.16 16.85 -13.30
CA MET A 571 -7.41 16.36 -13.89
C MET A 571 -8.46 16.00 -12.82
N VAL A 572 -8.03 15.36 -11.73
CA VAL A 572 -8.91 15.02 -10.58
C VAL A 572 -9.41 16.29 -9.88
N LEU A 573 -8.55 17.28 -9.66
CA LEU A 573 -8.89 18.55 -9.02
C LEU A 573 -9.90 19.35 -9.83
N THR A 574 -9.81 19.29 -11.16
CA THR A 574 -10.83 19.88 -12.06
C THR A 574 -12.19 19.25 -11.81
N ARG A 575 -12.25 17.92 -11.65
CA ARG A 575 -13.53 17.21 -11.34
C ARG A 575 -14.05 17.50 -9.93
N LEU A 576 -13.17 17.84 -9.00
CA LEU A 576 -13.51 18.25 -7.63
C LEU A 576 -13.88 19.73 -7.51
N SER A 577 -14.00 20.47 -8.64
CA SER A 577 -14.25 21.91 -8.66
C SER A 577 -13.18 22.72 -7.88
N ARG A 578 -11.91 22.30 -7.95
CA ARG A 578 -10.73 22.96 -7.36
C ARG A 578 -9.79 23.46 -8.46
N PRO A 579 -10.24 24.37 -9.34
CA PRO A 579 -9.52 24.71 -10.57
C PRO A 579 -8.21 25.45 -10.33
N SER A 580 -8.11 26.27 -9.29
CA SER A 580 -6.87 26.99 -8.97
C SER A 580 -5.71 26.03 -8.69
N GLU A 581 -5.96 24.99 -7.91
CA GLU A 581 -4.95 23.97 -7.61
C GLU A 581 -4.64 23.10 -8.84
N ALA A 582 -5.62 22.85 -9.69
CA ALA A 582 -5.40 22.15 -10.95
C ALA A 582 -4.44 22.94 -11.87
N ILE A 583 -4.65 24.25 -12.01
CA ILE A 583 -3.77 25.13 -12.79
C ILE A 583 -2.35 25.15 -12.23
N GLU A 584 -2.18 25.19 -10.91
CA GLU A 584 -0.85 25.14 -10.27
C GLU A 584 -0.12 23.84 -10.63
N ASN A 585 -0.78 22.69 -10.52
CA ASN A 585 -0.16 21.42 -10.90
C ASN A 585 0.19 21.36 -12.40
N PHE A 586 -0.71 21.82 -13.30
CA PHE A 586 -0.41 21.85 -14.73
C PHE A 586 0.74 22.85 -15.07
N ARG A 587 0.83 23.97 -14.35
CA ARG A 587 1.96 24.91 -14.50
C ARG A 587 3.27 24.28 -14.11
N GLU A 588 3.30 23.55 -12.98
CA GLU A 588 4.48 22.80 -12.56
C GLU A 588 4.90 21.74 -13.59
N VAL A 589 3.93 21.06 -14.23
CA VAL A 589 4.24 20.13 -15.35
C VAL A 589 4.91 20.86 -16.51
N VAL A 590 4.43 22.04 -16.91
CA VAL A 590 5.03 22.86 -17.97
C VAL A 590 6.43 23.36 -17.59
N GLU A 591 6.64 23.72 -16.32
CA GLU A 591 7.97 24.12 -15.82
C GLU A 591 8.96 22.94 -15.83
N LEU A 592 8.51 21.73 -15.54
CA LEU A 592 9.34 20.52 -15.56
C LEU A 592 9.64 20.02 -16.97
N ASP A 593 8.69 20.16 -17.90
CA ASP A 593 8.83 19.80 -19.31
C ASP A 593 8.24 20.90 -20.22
N PRO A 594 9.01 21.96 -20.47
CA PRO A 594 8.58 23.06 -21.34
C PRO A 594 8.44 22.67 -22.81
N THR A 595 8.87 21.49 -23.21
CA THR A 595 8.80 20.99 -24.58
C THR A 595 7.59 20.11 -24.85
N SER A 596 6.79 19.83 -23.83
CA SER A 596 5.60 18.99 -23.94
C SER A 596 4.40 19.77 -24.47
N ALA A 597 4.04 19.60 -25.74
CA ALA A 597 2.83 20.17 -26.34
C ALA A 597 1.56 19.79 -25.54
N GLY A 598 1.50 18.55 -25.03
CA GLY A 598 0.40 18.05 -24.18
C GLY A 598 0.27 18.78 -22.84
N ALA A 599 1.39 19.14 -22.22
CA ALA A 599 1.39 19.90 -20.96
C ALA A 599 0.82 21.32 -21.18
N HIS A 600 1.29 22.02 -22.22
CA HIS A 600 0.76 23.33 -22.60
C HIS A 600 -0.73 23.24 -22.97
N LEU A 601 -1.16 22.21 -23.70
CA LEU A 601 -2.57 22.00 -24.04
C LEU A 601 -3.43 21.87 -22.78
N ASN A 602 -3.03 21.02 -21.83
CA ASN A 602 -3.79 20.79 -20.60
C ASN A 602 -3.86 22.05 -19.71
N LEU A 603 -2.75 22.78 -19.58
CA LEU A 603 -2.74 24.06 -18.88
C LEU A 603 -3.65 25.08 -19.54
N GLY A 604 -3.60 25.18 -20.88
CA GLY A 604 -4.44 26.06 -21.66
C GLY A 604 -5.94 25.75 -21.48
N ILE A 605 -6.34 24.48 -21.50
CA ILE A 605 -7.72 24.03 -21.23
C ILE A 605 -8.16 24.48 -19.84
N ALA A 606 -7.35 24.18 -18.81
CA ALA A 606 -7.68 24.55 -17.44
C ALA A 606 -7.81 26.07 -17.23
N MET A 607 -6.99 26.88 -17.93
CA MET A 607 -7.09 28.34 -17.92
C MET A 607 -8.34 28.83 -18.65
N ALA A 608 -8.70 28.23 -19.78
CA ALA A 608 -9.89 28.59 -20.53
C ALA A 608 -11.18 28.32 -19.73
N ASP A 609 -11.24 27.19 -19.02
CA ASP A 609 -12.35 26.83 -18.16
C ASP A 609 -12.54 27.82 -16.98
N GLN A 610 -11.51 28.57 -16.64
CA GLN A 610 -11.54 29.65 -15.65
C GLN A 610 -11.66 31.05 -16.30
N PHE A 611 -12.06 31.15 -17.57
CA PHE A 611 -12.17 32.38 -18.33
C PHE A 611 -10.89 33.21 -18.45
N ASN A 612 -9.72 32.62 -18.17
CA ASN A 612 -8.43 33.22 -18.44
C ASN A 612 -8.07 32.97 -19.92
N LEU A 613 -8.81 33.60 -20.81
CA LEU A 613 -8.75 33.33 -22.26
C LEU A 613 -7.43 33.74 -22.89
N GLU A 614 -6.82 34.86 -22.48
CA GLU A 614 -5.52 35.30 -23.00
C GLU A 614 -4.36 34.40 -22.50
N GLY A 615 -4.41 33.95 -21.24
CA GLY A 615 -3.46 32.97 -20.72
C GLY A 615 -3.59 31.63 -21.46
N ALA A 616 -4.81 31.17 -21.69
CA ALA A 616 -5.09 29.97 -22.48
C ALA A 616 -4.57 30.07 -23.92
N LEU A 617 -4.81 31.21 -24.59
CA LEU A 617 -4.35 31.46 -25.94
C LEU A 617 -2.81 31.38 -26.06
N ALA A 618 -2.09 31.92 -25.07
CA ALA A 618 -0.62 31.80 -25.01
C ALA A 618 -0.18 30.35 -24.92
N GLN A 619 -0.81 29.57 -24.05
CA GLN A 619 -0.47 28.14 -23.87
C GLN A 619 -0.81 27.32 -25.13
N PHE A 620 -1.97 27.52 -25.74
CA PHE A 620 -2.32 26.85 -26.99
C PHE A 620 -1.40 27.23 -28.14
N SER A 621 -0.94 28.48 -28.20
CA SER A 621 0.01 28.94 -29.25
C SER A 621 1.35 28.22 -29.08
N GLU A 622 1.81 27.99 -27.84
CA GLU A 622 3.02 27.23 -27.58
C GLU A 622 2.82 25.74 -27.90
N ALA A 623 1.66 25.15 -27.55
CA ALA A 623 1.33 23.78 -27.92
C ALA A 623 1.34 23.56 -29.44
N VAL A 624 0.78 24.50 -30.22
CA VAL A 624 0.82 24.49 -31.70
C VAL A 624 2.27 24.60 -32.22
N ARG A 625 3.10 25.47 -31.61
CA ARG A 625 4.50 25.64 -31.99
C ARG A 625 5.29 24.33 -31.77
N LEU A 626 5.04 23.63 -30.67
CA LEU A 626 5.74 22.39 -30.29
C LEU A 626 5.27 21.18 -31.12
N ASP A 627 3.97 21.09 -31.38
CA ASP A 627 3.39 20.04 -32.24
C ASP A 627 2.36 20.62 -33.24
N PRO A 628 2.85 21.11 -34.40
CA PRO A 628 1.98 21.69 -35.40
C PRO A 628 1.12 20.68 -36.16
N ASN A 629 1.32 19.39 -35.96
CA ASN A 629 0.54 18.32 -36.59
C ASN A 629 -0.55 17.72 -35.67
N SER A 630 -0.75 18.28 -34.51
CA SER A 630 -1.84 17.90 -33.60
C SER A 630 -3.08 18.78 -33.81
N SER A 631 -4.24 18.19 -34.11
CA SER A 631 -5.48 18.95 -34.34
C SER A 631 -6.01 19.61 -33.04
N ALA A 632 -5.81 19.00 -31.88
CA ALA A 632 -6.37 19.45 -30.61
C ALA A 632 -5.88 20.83 -30.14
N PRO A 633 -4.57 21.19 -30.20
CA PRO A 633 -4.12 22.55 -29.89
C PRO A 633 -4.70 23.61 -30.84
N HIS A 634 -4.75 23.31 -32.17
CA HIS A 634 -5.35 24.21 -33.17
C HIS A 634 -6.83 24.44 -32.91
N TYR A 635 -7.59 23.38 -32.61
CA TYR A 635 -9.01 23.50 -32.27
C TYR A 635 -9.20 24.36 -31.02
N ASN A 636 -8.52 24.08 -29.93
CA ASN A 636 -8.66 24.82 -28.67
C ASN A 636 -8.23 26.30 -28.84
N LYS A 637 -7.16 26.55 -29.58
CA LYS A 637 -6.74 27.91 -29.94
C LYS A 637 -7.82 28.65 -30.73
N GLY A 638 -8.38 28.01 -31.78
CA GLY A 638 -9.48 28.57 -32.57
C GLY A 638 -10.73 28.83 -31.73
N ARG A 639 -11.09 27.92 -30.83
CA ARG A 639 -12.22 28.10 -29.92
C ARG A 639 -12.04 29.31 -29.01
N VAL A 640 -10.89 29.44 -28.35
CA VAL A 640 -10.60 30.58 -27.47
C VAL A 640 -10.53 31.90 -28.23
N LEU A 641 -10.02 31.90 -29.47
CA LEU A 641 -10.05 33.08 -30.32
C LEU A 641 -11.47 33.50 -30.67
N LEU A 642 -12.41 32.56 -30.86
CA LEU A 642 -13.84 32.85 -31.03
C LEU A 642 -14.46 33.45 -29.76
N ASP A 643 -14.12 32.91 -28.58
CA ASP A 643 -14.59 33.46 -27.30
C ASP A 643 -14.07 34.88 -27.08
N LEU A 644 -12.86 35.20 -27.57
CA LEU A 644 -12.28 36.55 -27.61
C LEU A 644 -12.82 37.41 -28.76
N GLN A 645 -13.76 36.94 -29.59
CA GLN A 645 -14.31 37.59 -30.77
C GLN A 645 -13.28 37.90 -31.87
N ARG A 646 -12.15 37.17 -31.91
CA ARG A 646 -11.05 37.31 -32.88
C ARG A 646 -11.23 36.36 -34.06
N ASN A 647 -12.36 36.43 -34.73
CA ASN A 647 -12.78 35.48 -35.78
C ASN A 647 -11.77 35.32 -36.91
N GLN A 648 -11.12 36.42 -37.31
CA GLN A 648 -10.14 36.40 -38.39
C GLN A 648 -8.90 35.57 -38.06
N GLU A 649 -8.55 35.50 -36.80
CA GLU A 649 -7.43 34.69 -36.32
C GLU A 649 -7.86 33.24 -36.01
N ALA A 650 -9.12 33.04 -35.63
CA ALA A 650 -9.67 31.71 -35.33
C ALA A 650 -9.79 30.85 -36.61
N THR A 651 -10.21 31.43 -37.73
CA THR A 651 -10.41 30.70 -38.98
C THR A 651 -9.23 29.87 -39.43
N PRO A 652 -8.00 30.41 -39.59
CA PRO A 652 -6.85 29.62 -40.04
C PRO A 652 -6.45 28.50 -39.06
N GLU A 653 -6.69 28.68 -37.77
CA GLU A 653 -6.43 27.64 -36.77
C GLU A 653 -7.42 26.48 -36.88
N LEU A 654 -8.72 26.78 -37.01
CA LEU A 654 -9.76 25.77 -37.22
C LEU A 654 -9.59 25.04 -38.56
N GLU A 655 -9.19 25.74 -39.62
CA GLU A 655 -8.86 25.14 -40.91
C GLU A 655 -7.65 24.21 -40.80
N ALA A 656 -6.64 24.59 -40.01
CA ALA A 656 -5.50 23.70 -39.72
C ALA A 656 -5.96 22.44 -38.97
N ALA A 657 -6.81 22.59 -37.97
CA ALA A 657 -7.38 21.45 -37.25
C ALA A 657 -8.13 20.46 -38.18
N VAL A 658 -8.98 20.99 -39.09
CA VAL A 658 -9.72 20.20 -40.08
C VAL A 658 -8.80 19.58 -41.15
N ARG A 659 -7.71 20.26 -41.51
CA ARG A 659 -6.72 19.72 -42.45
C ARG A 659 -5.98 18.51 -41.85
N ILE A 660 -5.65 18.57 -40.54
CA ILE A 660 -4.99 17.50 -39.81
C ILE A 660 -5.96 16.35 -39.57
N ASP A 661 -7.16 16.67 -39.09
CA ASP A 661 -8.25 15.71 -38.88
C ASP A 661 -9.52 16.12 -39.66
N PRO A 662 -9.73 15.60 -40.86
CA PRO A 662 -10.92 15.89 -41.68
C PRO A 662 -12.25 15.45 -41.07
N ASN A 663 -12.24 14.70 -40.00
CA ASN A 663 -13.44 14.26 -39.27
C ASN A 663 -13.58 14.97 -37.91
N ALA A 664 -12.83 16.02 -37.66
CA ALA A 664 -12.96 16.85 -36.44
C ALA A 664 -14.30 17.63 -36.48
N ALA A 665 -15.39 16.98 -36.06
CA ALA A 665 -16.73 17.53 -36.10
C ALA A 665 -16.85 18.89 -35.40
N ASP A 666 -16.23 19.06 -34.24
CA ASP A 666 -16.21 20.31 -33.48
C ASP A 666 -15.56 21.46 -34.27
N SER A 667 -14.44 21.20 -34.93
CA SER A 667 -13.75 22.22 -35.76
C SER A 667 -14.57 22.62 -36.98
N LEU A 668 -15.17 21.61 -37.66
CA LEU A 668 -16.10 21.84 -38.80
C LEU A 668 -17.32 22.64 -38.36
N TYR A 669 -17.85 22.36 -37.18
CA TYR A 669 -18.98 23.08 -36.62
C TYR A 669 -18.67 24.55 -36.38
N LEU A 670 -17.53 24.83 -35.70
CA LEU A 670 -17.11 26.21 -35.43
C LEU A 670 -16.82 26.99 -36.71
N LEU A 671 -16.17 26.38 -37.71
CA LEU A 671 -15.97 27.00 -39.04
C LEU A 671 -17.31 27.28 -39.69
N GLY A 672 -18.26 26.33 -39.65
CA GLY A 672 -19.60 26.53 -40.17
C GLY A 672 -20.35 27.72 -39.53
N LEU A 673 -20.10 27.96 -38.23
CA LEU A 673 -20.65 29.13 -37.52
C LEU A 673 -19.96 30.44 -37.97
N ILE A 674 -18.66 30.45 -38.15
CA ILE A 674 -17.92 31.62 -38.66
C ILE A 674 -18.42 31.98 -40.07
N GLU A 675 -18.50 31.02 -40.98
CA GLU A 675 -18.93 31.24 -42.35
C GLU A 675 -20.39 31.75 -42.40
N LYS A 676 -21.28 31.21 -41.54
CA LYS A 676 -22.64 31.71 -41.38
C LYS A 676 -22.66 33.16 -40.89
N GLN A 677 -21.79 33.54 -39.95
CA GLN A 677 -21.73 34.90 -39.44
C GLN A 677 -21.16 35.88 -40.48
N SER A 678 -20.24 35.42 -41.30
CA SER A 678 -19.67 36.20 -42.44
C SER A 678 -20.60 36.31 -43.64
N GLY A 679 -21.73 35.60 -43.62
CA GLY A 679 -22.72 35.61 -44.70
C GLY A 679 -22.45 34.57 -45.81
N ASN A 680 -21.40 33.78 -45.71
CA ASN A 680 -21.03 32.70 -46.64
C ASN A 680 -21.89 31.45 -46.42
N ASN A 681 -23.21 31.59 -46.72
CA ASN A 681 -24.18 30.54 -46.41
C ASN A 681 -23.88 29.20 -47.10
N ASP A 682 -23.37 29.21 -48.34
CA ASP A 682 -23.07 27.97 -49.08
C ASP A 682 -21.93 27.18 -48.39
N GLU A 683 -20.86 27.86 -47.98
CA GLU A 683 -19.78 27.21 -47.27
C GLU A 683 -20.24 26.76 -45.87
N SER A 684 -20.98 27.57 -45.13
CA SER A 684 -21.61 27.16 -43.86
C SER A 684 -22.47 25.89 -44.02
N ILE A 685 -23.28 25.81 -45.08
CA ILE A 685 -24.07 24.60 -45.34
C ILE A 685 -23.19 23.38 -45.56
N ARG A 686 -22.16 23.50 -46.43
CA ARG A 686 -21.25 22.42 -46.75
C ARG A 686 -20.56 21.86 -45.48
N LEU A 687 -20.06 22.77 -44.64
CA LEU A 687 -19.38 22.39 -43.39
C LEU A 687 -20.35 21.73 -42.39
N LEU A 688 -21.54 22.32 -42.17
CA LEU A 688 -22.54 21.78 -41.24
C LEU A 688 -23.14 20.46 -41.74
N GLU A 689 -23.32 20.30 -43.08
CA GLU A 689 -23.69 18.99 -43.63
C GLU A 689 -22.67 17.91 -43.32
N ARG A 690 -21.38 18.25 -43.38
CA ARG A 690 -20.32 17.31 -43.00
C ARG A 690 -20.42 16.95 -41.52
N VAL A 691 -20.67 17.92 -40.63
CA VAL A 691 -20.90 17.63 -39.19
C VAL A 691 -22.09 16.68 -39.02
N VAL A 692 -23.23 16.95 -39.69
CA VAL A 692 -24.42 16.08 -39.60
C VAL A 692 -24.18 14.68 -40.17
N GLN A 693 -23.30 14.53 -41.16
CA GLN A 693 -22.87 13.20 -41.62
C GLN A 693 -22.07 12.43 -40.58
N LEU A 694 -21.19 13.11 -39.86
CA LEU A 694 -20.35 12.51 -38.78
C LEU A 694 -21.19 12.26 -37.53
N GLU A 695 -22.07 13.19 -37.19
CA GLU A 695 -22.90 13.18 -35.99
C GLU A 695 -24.39 13.40 -36.34
N PRO A 696 -25.11 12.38 -36.79
CA PRO A 696 -26.49 12.52 -37.30
C PRO A 696 -27.51 13.00 -36.26
N ASN A 697 -27.20 12.93 -35.00
CA ASN A 697 -28.08 13.36 -33.91
C ASN A 697 -27.60 14.64 -33.20
N ASN A 698 -26.65 15.37 -33.78
CA ASN A 698 -26.21 16.66 -33.24
C ASN A 698 -27.28 17.72 -33.53
N CYS A 699 -28.10 18.02 -32.50
CA CYS A 699 -29.22 18.96 -32.61
C CYS A 699 -28.75 20.37 -32.97
N ASP A 700 -27.62 20.83 -32.44
CA ASP A 700 -27.09 22.17 -32.70
C ASP A 700 -26.63 22.31 -34.15
N ALA A 701 -25.92 21.32 -34.68
CA ALA A 701 -25.52 21.29 -36.08
C ALA A 701 -26.70 21.24 -37.02
N LEU A 702 -27.69 20.37 -36.76
CA LEU A 702 -28.93 20.28 -37.52
C LEU A 702 -29.70 21.61 -37.48
N TYR A 703 -29.78 22.25 -36.32
CA TYR A 703 -30.48 23.54 -36.17
C TYR A 703 -29.78 24.66 -36.94
N LYS A 704 -28.44 24.79 -36.81
CA LYS A 704 -27.67 25.80 -37.52
C LYS A 704 -27.68 25.57 -39.04
N LEU A 705 -27.60 24.30 -39.48
CA LEU A 705 -27.77 23.93 -40.88
C LEU A 705 -29.13 24.38 -41.42
N GLY A 706 -30.22 24.11 -40.70
CA GLY A 706 -31.56 24.60 -41.06
C GLY A 706 -31.63 26.11 -41.16
N GLN A 707 -30.94 26.86 -40.27
CA GLN A 707 -30.86 28.30 -40.35
C GLN A 707 -30.11 28.79 -41.61
N SER A 708 -29.00 28.15 -41.98
CA SER A 708 -28.24 28.51 -43.18
C SER A 708 -28.99 28.17 -44.46
N LEU A 709 -29.68 27.01 -44.50
CA LEU A 709 -30.58 26.62 -45.60
C LEU A 709 -31.74 27.63 -45.79
N SER A 710 -32.41 28.02 -44.70
CA SER A 710 -33.47 29.01 -44.74
C SER A 710 -32.98 30.38 -45.23
N ARG A 711 -31.82 30.83 -44.81
CA ARG A 711 -31.21 32.08 -45.31
C ARG A 711 -30.87 32.02 -46.79
N ARG A 712 -30.46 30.86 -47.31
CA ARG A 712 -30.23 30.62 -48.73
C ARG A 712 -31.54 30.57 -49.54
N GLY A 713 -32.69 30.44 -48.87
CA GLY A 713 -33.99 30.29 -49.47
C GLY A 713 -34.49 28.84 -49.61
N ASP A 714 -33.70 27.89 -49.23
CA ASP A 714 -34.10 26.47 -49.21
C ASP A 714 -34.93 26.16 -47.93
N ASN A 715 -36.14 26.62 -47.94
CA ASN A 715 -37.08 26.43 -46.84
C ASN A 715 -37.47 24.97 -46.67
N ALA A 716 -37.53 24.18 -47.77
CA ALA A 716 -37.81 22.76 -47.68
C ALA A 716 -36.72 21.97 -46.97
N GLY A 717 -35.44 22.24 -47.28
CA GLY A 717 -34.29 21.69 -46.59
C GLY A 717 -34.27 22.06 -45.10
N ALA A 718 -34.57 23.32 -44.78
CA ALA A 718 -34.62 23.82 -43.40
C ALA A 718 -35.72 23.11 -42.58
N ILE A 719 -36.93 22.94 -43.15
CA ILE A 719 -38.02 22.20 -42.47
C ILE A 719 -37.62 20.78 -42.12
N VAL A 720 -36.98 20.05 -43.06
CA VAL A 720 -36.50 18.67 -42.80
C VAL A 720 -35.52 18.62 -41.64
N ARG A 721 -34.56 19.56 -41.59
CA ARG A 721 -33.55 19.59 -40.52
C ARG A 721 -34.16 19.95 -39.18
N TRP A 722 -35.04 20.96 -39.09
CA TRP A 722 -35.69 21.34 -37.84
C TRP A 722 -36.70 20.31 -37.35
N ARG A 723 -37.43 19.61 -38.25
CA ARG A 723 -38.26 18.45 -37.85
C ARG A 723 -37.38 17.39 -37.21
N ARG A 724 -36.20 17.12 -37.77
CA ARG A 724 -35.26 16.16 -37.15
C ARG A 724 -34.75 16.64 -35.78
N VAL A 725 -34.51 17.94 -35.59
CA VAL A 725 -34.14 18.47 -34.27
C VAL A 725 -35.23 18.19 -33.24
N ILE A 726 -36.48 18.46 -33.52
CA ILE A 726 -37.58 18.25 -32.56
C ILE A 726 -37.99 16.78 -32.38
N GLU A 727 -37.60 15.89 -33.30
CA GLU A 727 -37.66 14.43 -33.09
C GLU A 727 -36.63 13.97 -32.06
N ILE A 728 -35.41 14.48 -32.11
CA ILE A 728 -34.30 14.12 -31.19
C ILE A 728 -34.53 14.83 -29.84
N ASN A 729 -34.76 16.12 -29.86
CA ASN A 729 -35.03 16.94 -28.68
C ASN A 729 -36.39 17.68 -28.83
N PRO A 730 -37.46 17.11 -28.28
CA PRO A 730 -38.80 17.70 -28.37
C PRO A 730 -38.95 19.08 -27.69
N GLU A 731 -38.03 19.49 -26.88
CA GLU A 731 -38.01 20.76 -26.12
C GLU A 731 -37.03 21.78 -26.69
N TYR A 732 -36.50 21.58 -27.91
CA TYR A 732 -35.61 22.54 -28.55
C TYR A 732 -36.42 23.76 -29.04
N GLY A 733 -36.54 24.79 -28.20
CA GLY A 733 -37.46 25.96 -28.38
C GLY A 733 -37.24 26.71 -29.68
N GLU A 734 -35.99 27.00 -30.05
CA GLU A 734 -35.64 27.74 -31.25
C GLU A 734 -36.04 26.98 -32.52
N ALA A 735 -35.92 25.63 -32.52
CA ALA A 735 -36.38 24.83 -33.67
C ALA A 735 -37.90 24.82 -33.78
N LEU A 736 -38.62 24.71 -32.66
CA LEU A 736 -40.09 24.80 -32.62
C LEU A 736 -40.58 26.14 -33.19
N TYR A 737 -39.98 27.25 -32.74
CA TYR A 737 -40.34 28.59 -33.19
C TYR A 737 -40.08 28.81 -34.71
N ASN A 738 -38.84 28.46 -35.16
CA ASN A 738 -38.49 28.69 -36.57
C ASN A 738 -39.28 27.77 -37.53
N LEU A 739 -39.50 26.52 -37.13
CA LEU A 739 -40.32 25.57 -37.88
C LEU A 739 -41.78 26.05 -37.96
N ALA A 740 -42.38 26.45 -36.84
CA ALA A 740 -43.75 27.01 -36.84
C ALA A 740 -43.88 28.20 -37.78
N ARG A 741 -42.90 29.11 -37.77
CA ARG A 741 -42.89 30.29 -38.64
C ARG A 741 -42.81 29.95 -40.12
N LEU A 742 -42.00 28.94 -40.51
CA LEU A 742 -41.92 28.52 -41.92
C LEU A 742 -43.16 27.78 -42.38
N LEU A 743 -43.83 27.02 -41.54
CA LEU A 743 -45.00 26.23 -41.84
C LEU A 743 -46.31 27.05 -41.79
N ALA A 744 -46.30 28.28 -41.27
CA ALA A 744 -47.50 29.09 -41.03
C ALA A 744 -48.42 29.27 -42.27
N ALA A 745 -47.82 29.35 -43.49
CA ALA A 745 -48.52 29.50 -44.71
C ALA A 745 -48.89 28.18 -45.42
N SER A 746 -48.06 27.13 -45.24
CA SER A 746 -48.20 25.84 -45.93
C SER A 746 -48.94 24.79 -45.14
N GLU A 747 -48.73 24.75 -43.83
CA GLU A 747 -49.24 23.73 -42.90
C GLU A 747 -49.66 24.40 -41.56
N PRO A 748 -50.75 25.22 -41.59
CA PRO A 748 -51.13 26.07 -40.46
C PRO A 748 -51.52 25.30 -39.21
N ASP A 749 -52.10 24.11 -39.33
CA ASP A 749 -52.45 23.28 -38.16
C ASP A 749 -51.23 22.76 -37.44
N GLU A 750 -50.18 22.38 -38.18
CA GLU A 750 -48.87 21.95 -37.55
C GLU A 750 -48.15 23.16 -36.94
N ALA A 751 -48.15 24.29 -37.65
CA ALA A 751 -47.56 25.53 -37.17
C ALA A 751 -48.15 25.97 -35.82
N ASN A 752 -49.49 25.94 -35.70
CA ASN A 752 -50.23 26.31 -34.50
C ASN A 752 -49.87 25.34 -33.32
N ARG A 753 -49.75 24.04 -33.59
CA ARG A 753 -49.33 23.05 -32.57
C ARG A 753 -47.91 23.31 -32.09
N LEU A 754 -46.96 23.56 -32.98
CA LEU A 754 -45.56 23.86 -32.64
C LEU A 754 -45.46 25.18 -31.88
N GLN A 755 -46.23 26.21 -32.28
CA GLN A 755 -46.30 27.49 -31.57
C GLN A 755 -46.85 27.34 -30.16
N ALA A 756 -47.89 26.54 -29.95
CA ALA A 756 -48.44 26.25 -28.64
C ALA A 756 -47.42 25.52 -27.73
N ARG A 757 -46.67 24.54 -28.30
CA ARG A 757 -45.59 23.87 -27.59
C ARG A 757 -44.46 24.83 -27.19
N PHE A 758 -44.04 25.72 -28.07
CA PHE A 758 -43.03 26.74 -27.81
C PHE A 758 -43.45 27.67 -26.68
N VAL A 759 -44.72 28.16 -26.71
CA VAL A 759 -45.24 29.04 -25.63
C VAL A 759 -45.28 28.31 -24.30
N SER A 760 -45.74 27.06 -24.27
CA SER A 760 -45.77 26.25 -23.06
C SER A 760 -44.35 26.00 -22.50
N LEU A 761 -43.37 25.81 -23.38
CA LEU A 761 -41.94 25.65 -22.96
C LEU A 761 -41.39 26.95 -22.35
N GLN A 762 -41.70 28.12 -22.97
CA GLN A 762 -41.33 29.44 -22.42
C GLN A 762 -41.96 29.68 -21.05
N GLU A 763 -43.24 29.36 -20.87
CA GLU A 763 -43.93 29.50 -19.58
C GLU A 763 -43.27 28.64 -18.50
N LYS A 764 -42.94 27.39 -18.83
CA LYS A 764 -42.20 26.51 -17.93
C LYS A 764 -40.83 27.08 -17.54
N GLN A 765 -40.09 27.61 -18.54
CA GLN A 765 -38.77 28.20 -18.27
C GLN A 765 -38.88 29.45 -17.40
N HIS A 766 -39.83 30.35 -17.66
CA HIS A 766 -40.06 31.52 -16.82
C HIS A 766 -40.48 31.16 -15.38
N ALA A 767 -41.32 30.11 -15.25
CA ALA A 767 -41.68 29.59 -13.93
C ALA A 767 -40.46 29.06 -13.17
N MET A 768 -39.58 28.33 -13.86
CA MET A 768 -38.35 27.82 -13.28
C MET A 768 -37.40 28.95 -12.88
N ASP A 769 -37.12 29.91 -13.73
CA ASP A 769 -36.24 31.06 -13.46
C ASP A 769 -36.75 31.87 -12.27
N ARG A 770 -38.06 32.08 -12.17
CA ARG A 770 -38.71 32.75 -11.03
C ARG A 770 -38.55 31.94 -9.74
N ALA A 771 -38.73 30.63 -9.82
CA ALA A 771 -38.55 29.73 -8.67
C ALA A 771 -37.09 29.70 -8.17
N GLN A 772 -36.12 29.69 -9.07
CA GLN A 772 -34.69 29.80 -8.73
C GLN A 772 -34.34 31.15 -8.10
N THR A 773 -34.88 32.24 -8.64
CA THR A 773 -34.69 33.59 -8.09
C THR A 773 -35.24 33.70 -6.67
N LEU A 774 -36.43 33.14 -6.41
CA LEU A 774 -37.00 33.06 -5.07
C LEU A 774 -36.13 32.18 -4.14
N GLY A 775 -35.57 31.09 -4.68
CA GLY A 775 -34.62 30.27 -3.96
C GLY A 775 -33.35 31.04 -3.50
N ASN A 776 -32.80 31.85 -4.40
CA ASN A 776 -31.65 32.71 -4.08
C ASN A 776 -31.96 33.78 -3.04
N PHE A 777 -33.14 34.43 -3.16
CA PHE A 777 -33.61 35.40 -2.16
C PHE A 777 -33.84 34.75 -0.80
N ALA A 778 -34.37 33.52 -0.79
CA ALA A 778 -34.55 32.79 0.45
C ALA A 778 -33.21 32.47 1.15
N LEU A 779 -32.17 32.11 0.39
CA LEU A 779 -30.83 31.91 0.98
C LEU A 779 -30.25 33.20 1.56
N ALA A 780 -30.47 34.35 0.89
CA ALA A 780 -30.06 35.65 1.38
C ALA A 780 -30.86 36.06 2.68
N SER A 781 -32.17 35.83 2.72
CA SER A 781 -33.01 36.03 3.90
C SER A 781 -32.56 35.11 5.05
N ALA A 782 -32.24 33.84 4.78
CA ALA A 782 -31.75 32.91 5.77
C ALA A 782 -30.36 33.30 6.30
N ALA A 783 -29.50 33.87 5.49
CA ALA A 783 -28.22 34.44 5.91
C ALA A 783 -28.40 35.67 6.83
N ALA A 784 -29.41 36.42 6.61
CA ALA A 784 -29.84 37.54 7.49
C ALA A 784 -30.63 37.10 8.75
N HIS A 785 -30.74 35.78 9.01
CA HIS A 785 -31.53 35.15 10.05
C HIS A 785 -33.06 35.41 9.98
N ASP A 786 -33.59 35.90 8.84
CA ASP A 786 -35.04 36.03 8.61
C ASP A 786 -35.59 34.70 8.05
N PHE A 787 -35.67 33.68 8.92
CA PHE A 787 -36.19 32.37 8.53
C PHE A 787 -37.65 32.38 8.10
N PRO A 788 -38.59 33.15 8.68
CA PRO A 788 -39.97 33.25 8.23
C PRO A 788 -40.06 33.68 6.76
N GLN A 789 -39.32 34.72 6.37
CA GLN A 789 -39.32 35.24 4.99
C GLN A 789 -38.67 34.20 4.05
N ALA A 790 -37.54 33.61 4.46
CA ALA A 790 -36.87 32.56 3.66
C ALA A 790 -37.78 31.34 3.39
N ILE A 791 -38.52 30.87 4.38
CA ILE A 791 -39.46 29.76 4.27
C ILE A 791 -40.62 30.15 3.33
N SER A 792 -41.15 31.39 3.43
CA SER A 792 -42.21 31.87 2.56
C SER A 792 -41.77 31.92 1.11
N GLN A 793 -40.58 32.46 0.84
CA GLN A 793 -40.01 32.55 -0.51
C GLN A 793 -39.78 31.17 -1.16
N LEU A 794 -39.26 30.20 -0.40
CA LEU A 794 -39.09 28.84 -0.91
C LEU A 794 -40.40 28.10 -1.15
N LYS A 795 -41.41 28.31 -0.32
CA LYS A 795 -42.75 27.77 -0.55
C LYS A 795 -43.39 28.35 -1.81
N GLU A 796 -43.28 29.68 -1.99
CA GLU A 796 -43.74 30.32 -3.23
C GLU A 796 -42.98 29.77 -4.45
N GLY A 797 -41.65 29.65 -4.33
CA GLY A 797 -40.82 29.05 -5.37
C GLY A 797 -41.25 27.62 -5.72
N LEU A 798 -41.52 26.76 -4.75
CA LEU A 798 -42.02 25.40 -4.97
C LEU A 798 -43.43 25.39 -5.60
N GLN A 799 -44.29 26.30 -5.19
CA GLN A 799 -45.65 26.42 -5.79
C GLN A 799 -45.58 26.83 -7.26
N ILE A 800 -44.69 27.76 -7.64
CA ILE A 800 -44.48 28.20 -9.03
C ILE A 800 -43.78 27.09 -9.83
N CYS A 801 -42.81 26.42 -9.23
CA CYS A 801 -42.05 25.37 -9.88
C CYS A 801 -42.91 24.16 -10.28
N GLY A 802 -43.85 23.75 -9.42
CA GLY A 802 -44.56 22.49 -9.62
C GLY A 802 -43.57 21.29 -9.67
N GLU A 803 -43.50 20.65 -10.83
CA GLU A 803 -42.58 19.52 -11.10
C GLU A 803 -41.32 19.94 -11.88
N CYS A 804 -40.81 21.14 -11.69
CA CYS A 804 -39.65 21.63 -12.40
C CYS A 804 -38.33 21.05 -11.87
N THR A 805 -37.27 21.10 -12.68
CA THR A 805 -35.93 20.57 -12.33
C THR A 805 -35.25 21.27 -11.16
N ALA A 806 -35.73 22.47 -10.75
CA ALA A 806 -35.22 23.15 -9.55
C ALA A 806 -35.85 22.61 -8.24
N GLY A 807 -36.91 21.80 -8.32
CA GLY A 807 -37.65 21.27 -7.18
C GLY A 807 -36.79 20.59 -6.12
N PRO A 808 -35.88 19.65 -6.46
CA PRO A 808 -35.02 19.01 -5.52
C PRO A 808 -34.18 19.99 -4.67
N LEU A 809 -33.60 20.99 -5.32
CA LEU A 809 -32.78 22.02 -4.65
C LEU A 809 -33.63 22.91 -3.74
N LEU A 810 -34.83 23.31 -4.18
CA LEU A 810 -35.74 24.10 -3.38
C LEU A 810 -36.21 23.34 -2.13
N HIS A 811 -36.57 22.05 -2.28
CA HIS A 811 -36.90 21.17 -1.14
C HIS A 811 -35.74 21.02 -0.19
N LYS A 812 -34.51 20.80 -0.70
CA LYS A 812 -33.27 20.71 0.11
C LYS A 812 -33.07 21.98 0.94
N ASN A 813 -33.11 23.15 0.26
CA ASN A 813 -32.90 24.44 0.93
C ASN A 813 -34.02 24.73 1.94
N LEU A 814 -35.27 24.45 1.63
CA LEU A 814 -36.38 24.61 2.56
C LEU A 814 -36.23 23.70 3.78
N GLY A 815 -35.80 22.45 3.60
CA GLY A 815 -35.51 21.52 4.68
C GLY A 815 -34.39 21.98 5.59
N LEU A 816 -33.28 22.45 5.01
CA LEU A 816 -32.15 22.99 5.79
C LEU A 816 -32.52 24.27 6.56
N ILE A 817 -33.33 25.16 5.96
CA ILE A 817 -33.77 26.40 6.63
C ILE A 817 -34.76 26.09 7.77
N TYR A 818 -35.67 25.15 7.60
CA TYR A 818 -36.51 24.67 8.70
C TYR A 818 -35.66 24.10 9.86
N CYS A 819 -34.63 23.31 9.56
CA CYS A 819 -33.74 22.79 10.59
C CYS A 819 -33.00 23.92 11.33
N ARG A 820 -32.53 24.94 10.60
CA ARG A 820 -31.84 26.11 11.20
C ARG A 820 -32.80 26.98 12.04
N SER A 821 -34.08 27.05 11.70
CA SER A 821 -35.10 27.74 12.47
C SER A 821 -35.62 26.97 13.70
N GLY A 822 -35.14 25.73 13.91
CA GLY A 822 -35.56 24.85 14.99
C GLY A 822 -36.74 23.94 14.69
N ASP A 823 -37.35 24.00 13.51
CA ASP A 823 -38.46 23.15 13.08
C ASP A 823 -37.94 21.87 12.41
N LEU A 824 -37.40 20.99 13.24
CA LEU A 824 -36.78 19.72 12.77
C LEU A 824 -37.77 18.78 12.08
N LYS A 825 -39.08 18.85 12.48
CA LYS A 825 -40.12 18.02 11.89
C LYS A 825 -40.38 18.36 10.42
N ASN A 826 -40.61 19.63 10.14
CA ASN A 826 -40.83 20.10 8.77
C ASN A 826 -39.53 20.06 7.96
N GLY A 827 -38.38 20.33 8.61
CA GLY A 827 -37.08 20.18 7.98
C GLY A 827 -36.84 18.78 7.45
N ARG A 828 -37.08 17.76 8.28
CA ARG A 828 -36.96 16.34 7.87
C ARG A 828 -37.94 15.97 6.74
N ALA A 829 -39.18 16.45 6.82
CA ALA A 829 -40.17 16.19 5.77
C ALA A 829 -39.71 16.70 4.40
N GLN A 830 -39.20 17.94 4.35
CA GLN A 830 -38.71 18.53 3.09
C GLN A 830 -37.43 17.87 2.58
N LEU A 831 -36.50 17.46 3.43
CA LEU A 831 -35.32 16.71 3.03
C LEU A 831 -35.66 15.32 2.50
N LEU A 832 -36.71 14.67 3.02
CA LEU A 832 -37.19 13.41 2.48
C LEU A 832 -37.83 13.57 1.09
N GLU A 833 -38.55 14.70 0.83
CA GLU A 833 -39.03 15.00 -0.52
C GLU A 833 -37.87 15.30 -1.47
N ALA A 834 -36.87 16.09 -1.02
CA ALA A 834 -35.65 16.31 -1.81
C ALA A 834 -34.96 14.99 -2.19
N ARG A 835 -34.86 14.04 -1.26
CA ARG A 835 -34.24 12.71 -1.49
C ARG A 835 -35.02 11.88 -2.50
N LYS A 836 -36.34 11.93 -2.48
CA LYS A 836 -37.16 11.23 -3.50
C LYS A 836 -36.87 11.74 -4.91
N LEU A 837 -36.64 13.04 -5.04
CA LEU A 837 -36.41 13.71 -6.33
C LEU A 837 -34.93 13.66 -6.76
N ALA A 838 -33.99 13.60 -5.80
CA ALA A 838 -32.56 13.51 -6.01
C ALA A 838 -31.94 12.50 -5.03
N PRO A 839 -32.03 11.18 -5.29
CA PRO A 839 -31.61 10.12 -4.36
C PRO A 839 -30.09 10.06 -4.14
N ASP A 840 -29.30 10.57 -5.10
CA ASP A 840 -27.84 10.49 -5.08
C ASP A 840 -27.16 11.78 -4.56
N ASP A 841 -27.93 12.76 -4.02
CA ASP A 841 -27.35 14.00 -3.46
C ASP A 841 -26.75 13.74 -2.06
N PRO A 842 -25.40 13.81 -1.91
CA PRO A 842 -24.73 13.49 -0.66
C PRO A 842 -25.05 14.46 0.48
N ASP A 843 -25.37 15.71 0.16
CA ASP A 843 -25.70 16.74 1.17
C ASP A 843 -27.05 16.44 1.83
N ILE A 844 -28.00 15.91 1.06
CA ILE A 844 -29.31 15.51 1.59
C ILE A 844 -29.15 14.32 2.53
N GLU A 845 -28.38 13.31 2.14
CA GLU A 845 -28.10 12.15 2.99
C GLU A 845 -27.35 12.53 4.27
N GLN A 846 -26.39 13.45 4.18
CA GLN A 846 -25.67 13.97 5.35
C GLN A 846 -26.62 14.73 6.30
N ALA A 847 -27.47 15.59 5.77
CA ALA A 847 -28.43 16.34 6.58
C ALA A 847 -29.42 15.41 7.28
N LEU A 848 -29.93 14.39 6.61
CA LEU A 848 -30.82 13.40 7.20
C LEU A 848 -30.15 12.57 8.31
N ARG A 849 -28.90 12.17 8.12
CA ARG A 849 -28.11 11.47 9.18
C ARG A 849 -27.93 12.33 10.43
N ILE A 850 -27.62 13.62 10.25
CA ILE A 850 -27.49 14.55 11.38
C ILE A 850 -28.81 14.63 12.15
N LEU A 851 -29.96 14.67 11.45
CA LEU A 851 -31.28 14.70 12.09
C LEU A 851 -31.67 13.38 12.77
N GLU A 852 -31.12 12.23 12.36
CA GLU A 852 -31.34 10.95 13.04
C GLU A 852 -30.61 10.86 14.36
N VAL A 853 -29.41 11.48 14.45
CA VAL A 853 -28.59 11.52 15.68
C VAL A 853 -29.15 12.59 16.67
N ALA A 854 -29.73 13.67 16.17
CA ALA A 854 -30.31 14.76 16.95
C ALA A 854 -31.75 14.46 17.46
N LYS A 855 -32.08 13.20 17.79
CA LYS A 855 -33.35 12.89 18.46
C LYS A 855 -33.42 13.58 19.83
N PRO A 856 -34.52 14.32 20.15
CA PRO A 856 -34.70 14.97 21.44
C PRO A 856 -34.75 13.98 22.60
#